data_b6c0d85015fb8e06ee71c66b9bbb15c2
#
_entry.id   b6c0d85015fb8e06ee71c66b9bbb15c2
#
_cell.length_a   1.000
_cell.length_b   1.000
_cell.length_c   1.000
_cell.angle_alpha   90.00
_cell.angle_beta   90.00
_cell.angle_gamma   90.00
#
_symmetry.space_group_name_H-M   'P 1'
#
loop_
_entity.id
_entity.type
_entity.pdbx_description
1 polymer ?
#
loop_
_entity_poly.entity_id
_entity_poly.type
_entity_poly.pdbx_seq_one_letter_code
_entity_poly.pdbx_strand_id
1 'polypeptide(L)'
;MTETCQGSSGVTSHLADTAGNREPDSKQLSPRAPAGPEEKVLSGASPVDTVPMQQSARGPAWLSLPVCRIESITLMAVDVLATYLALYCAAWGTTKWATATGATGGLLAVGGLAVVNVGVFAAFKMYNSLWRYASMTEALRILYATIVGSVCGDLLFSLVFEGGLSVRSYVMAWALLAIMAAGARLAVRALWSTRVQRSARAGAHDDRPRTLIVGAGQTGSLTIKRMHLCDEDMCGKPVALVDDDVTKHGRHVHGVKVYGTCEDIPRIAEECRAEQIVLACPSALASQRKRILSICLTTGLRILTLPNVRDLARQDDGKIALREVEISELLTRDEVAFDTMSMGYVRGEVVLVTGGGGSIGSELVRQLIETRPRRIVIFDIYENTAYELLHEMQPKAAEFGVALSVVIGSVTNERVIRECFEQHQPKVVFHAAAHKHVPLMENNAREAVENNVLGTWMMCRLSEEFRCSHFILVSTDKAVNPTNVMGATKRLCELEVQALARTCRTTVFAAVRFGNVLGSHGSVIPLFKRQLRSGGPLTVTHPDITRYFMTIPEASRLVIAAGSMAHAGEIFILEMGRPVRIYDLAVNLIKLSGLRVGRDVEVAFTGLRPGEKLYEELQMHDEDLRPTANKSILVSTAAPPTRQEVEDKISRLTACLPEGSDRIKQELAHVVPTYHPSLDHTTSMPSTMRKAG
;
A
#
# COMPACT_ATOMS: atom_id res chain seq x y z
N MET A 1 11.54 33.54 -62.57
CA MET A 1 12.87 34.07 -62.93
C MET A 1 13.83 33.22 -62.11
N THR A 2 14.21 32.04 -62.64
CA THR A 2 15.37 31.83 -63.53
C THR A 2 16.64 32.27 -62.85
N GLU A 3 17.65 31.52 -62.61
CA GLU A 3 18.38 30.42 -63.30
C GLU A 3 19.43 29.93 -62.32
N THR A 4 19.61 28.68 -62.11
CA THR A 4 20.45 27.66 -62.80
C THR A 4 21.95 27.97 -62.89
N CYS A 5 22.69 27.00 -62.54
CA CYS A 5 23.82 26.29 -63.16
C CYS A 5 24.94 25.99 -62.15
N GLN A 6 25.25 24.72 -61.91
CA GLN A 6 26.18 23.83 -62.61
C GLN A 6 27.63 24.26 -62.45
N GLY A 7 28.55 23.44 -62.10
CA GLY A 7 28.99 22.09 -62.35
C GLY A 7 30.32 21.89 -61.68
N SER A 8 30.59 20.74 -61.43
CA SER A 8 31.32 19.65 -62.09
C SER A 8 32.74 19.46 -61.65
N SER A 9 32.99 18.29 -61.34
CA SER A 9 34.00 17.28 -61.74
C SER A 9 35.31 17.37 -61.00
N GLY A 10 35.93 16.35 -60.59
CA GLY A 10 35.92 14.93 -60.89
C GLY A 10 37.30 14.38 -60.53
N VAL A 11 37.28 13.06 -60.51
CA VAL A 11 38.36 12.16 -60.96
C VAL A 11 39.27 11.60 -59.88
N THR A 12 38.99 10.38 -59.40
CA THR A 12 39.65 9.06 -59.64
C THR A 12 41.14 8.99 -59.24
N SER A 13 41.66 7.96 -58.72
CA SER A 13 41.49 6.51 -58.77
C SER A 13 42.65 5.79 -58.08
N HIS A 14 42.42 4.58 -57.74
CA HIS A 14 43.20 3.34 -57.90
C HIS A 14 43.89 2.78 -56.66
N LEU A 15 43.38 1.63 -56.23
CA LEU A 15 43.88 0.23 -56.43
C LEU A 15 45.11 -0.11 -55.61
N ALA A 16 45.36 -1.18 -54.98
CA ALA A 16 44.78 -2.54 -54.95
C ALA A 16 45.51 -3.33 -53.89
N ASP A 17 44.80 -4.33 -53.37
CA ASP A 17 45.20 -5.71 -53.14
C ASP A 17 46.50 -6.05 -52.43
N THR A 18 46.49 -6.89 -51.40
CA THR A 18 46.70 -8.33 -51.45
C THR A 18 46.66 -9.01 -50.10
N ALA A 19 45.83 -9.95 -49.99
CA ALA A 19 45.76 -11.23 -49.37
C ALA A 19 46.98 -11.77 -48.57
N GLY A 20 46.71 -12.52 -47.49
CA GLY A 20 47.66 -13.50 -46.95
C GLY A 20 47.26 -14.11 -45.63
N ASN A 21 46.53 -15.19 -45.67
CA ASN A 21 46.34 -16.24 -44.70
C ASN A 21 47.58 -16.64 -43.88
N ARG A 22 47.42 -16.96 -42.57
CA ARG A 22 47.85 -18.22 -41.94
C ARG A 22 47.75 -18.16 -40.42
N GLU A 23 46.87 -18.96 -39.82
CA GLU A 23 47.17 -19.67 -38.57
C GLU A 23 48.32 -20.67 -38.75
N PRO A 24 49.10 -21.09 -37.73
CA PRO A 24 48.61 -22.04 -36.74
C PRO A 24 49.29 -21.99 -35.34
N ASP A 25 48.58 -22.63 -34.42
CA ASP A 25 49.04 -23.54 -33.36
C ASP A 25 50.07 -23.20 -32.25
N SER A 26 49.56 -23.34 -31.02
CA SER A 26 50.06 -24.17 -29.90
C SER A 26 51.16 -23.70 -28.97
N LYS A 27 50.83 -23.93 -27.69
CA LYS A 27 51.67 -24.35 -26.54
C LYS A 27 52.05 -23.30 -25.48
N GLN A 28 51.35 -23.49 -24.34
CA GLN A 28 51.91 -23.61 -22.97
C GLN A 28 53.13 -22.79 -22.59
N LEU A 29 52.99 -22.05 -21.52
CA LEU A 29 53.85 -22.08 -20.33
C LEU A 29 53.38 -21.04 -19.31
N SER A 30 52.94 -21.51 -18.15
CA SER A 30 52.84 -20.75 -16.90
C SER A 30 54.19 -20.59 -16.24
N PRO A 31 54.40 -19.59 -15.42
CA PRO A 31 55.09 -19.82 -14.17
C PRO A 31 54.41 -19.27 -12.92
N ARG A 32 54.61 -20.08 -11.90
CA ARG A 32 54.29 -20.06 -10.48
C ARG A 32 54.37 -18.71 -9.76
N ALA A 33 53.45 -18.59 -8.79
CA ALA A 33 53.38 -17.66 -7.66
C ALA A 33 54.50 -17.89 -6.63
N PRO A 34 54.67 -16.95 -5.68
CA PRO A 34 55.09 -17.35 -4.33
C PRO A 34 53.97 -17.10 -3.31
N ALA A 35 53.99 -17.98 -2.31
CA ALA A 35 53.05 -18.11 -1.23
C ALA A 35 53.18 -17.00 -0.17
N GLY A 36 52.09 -16.62 0.45
CA GLY A 36 52.00 -15.88 1.71
C GLY A 36 50.79 -16.41 2.52
N PRO A 37 50.67 -16.13 3.83
CA PRO A 37 50.40 -17.17 4.81
C PRO A 37 48.90 -17.48 5.06
N GLU A 38 48.68 -18.67 5.56
CA GLU A 38 47.45 -19.32 5.96
C GLU A 38 46.63 -18.49 6.97
N GLU A 39 45.38 -18.15 6.63
CA GLU A 39 44.37 -17.77 7.57
C GLU A 39 43.34 -18.89 7.72
N LYS A 40 43.25 -19.42 8.94
CA LYS A 40 42.36 -20.52 9.33
C LYS A 40 40.90 -20.12 9.12
N VAL A 41 40.27 -20.72 8.11
CA VAL A 41 38.82 -20.70 7.96
C VAL A 41 38.22 -21.78 8.85
N LEU A 42 37.50 -21.36 9.88
CA LEU A 42 36.61 -22.21 10.68
C LEU A 42 35.42 -22.61 9.79
N SER A 43 35.45 -23.85 9.32
CA SER A 43 34.32 -24.51 8.68
C SER A 43 33.30 -24.91 9.74
N GLY A 44 32.11 -24.33 9.66
CA GLY A 44 30.98 -24.62 10.55
C GLY A 44 29.68 -24.08 10.01
N ALA A 45 29.32 -24.42 8.77
CA ALA A 45 27.92 -24.24 8.30
C ALA A 45 27.44 -25.63 7.85
N SER A 46 26.59 -26.24 8.66
CA SER A 46 25.87 -27.46 8.31
C SER A 46 24.92 -27.15 7.13
N PRO A 47 24.72 -28.08 6.20
CA PRO A 47 23.78 -27.91 5.11
C PRO A 47 22.37 -27.82 5.70
N VAL A 48 21.60 -26.83 5.25
CA VAL A 48 20.18 -26.71 5.50
C VAL A 48 19.51 -27.96 4.94
N ASP A 49 19.00 -28.79 5.84
CA ASP A 49 18.19 -29.96 5.52
C ASP A 49 16.97 -29.48 4.72
N THR A 50 16.96 -29.74 3.44
CA THR A 50 15.77 -29.73 2.62
C THR A 50 14.84 -30.83 3.15
N VAL A 51 13.82 -30.42 3.89
CA VAL A 51 12.73 -31.29 4.30
C VAL A 51 12.13 -31.89 3.02
N PRO A 52 12.16 -33.23 2.84
CA PRO A 52 11.50 -33.83 1.68
C PRO A 52 10.00 -33.64 1.84
N MET A 53 9.37 -33.01 0.84
CA MET A 53 7.92 -33.01 0.68
C MET A 53 7.47 -34.49 0.84
N GLN A 54 6.79 -34.78 1.93
CA GLN A 54 6.09 -36.06 2.10
C GLN A 54 5.12 -36.23 0.95
N GLN A 55 5.49 -37.03 -0.01
CA GLN A 55 4.57 -37.61 -0.97
C GLN A 55 3.56 -38.42 -0.16
N SER A 56 2.37 -37.86 0.02
CA SER A 56 1.22 -38.60 0.53
C SER A 56 1.05 -39.84 -0.33
N ALA A 57 1.05 -40.99 0.31
CA ALA A 57 0.86 -42.30 -0.28
C ALA A 57 -0.29 -42.27 -1.30
N ARG A 58 0.04 -42.36 -2.58
CA ARG A 58 -0.95 -42.57 -3.65
C ARG A 58 -1.53 -43.96 -3.45
N GLY A 59 -2.75 -44.02 -2.98
CA GLY A 59 -3.57 -45.24 -3.06
C GLY A 59 -3.74 -45.65 -4.54
N PRO A 60 -4.11 -46.91 -4.80
CA PRO A 60 -4.16 -47.48 -6.14
C PRO A 60 -5.04 -46.62 -7.07
N ALA A 61 -4.55 -46.34 -8.28
CA ALA A 61 -5.08 -45.39 -9.27
C ALA A 61 -6.54 -45.65 -9.75
N TRP A 62 -7.17 -46.77 -9.39
CA TRP A 62 -8.56 -47.07 -9.71
C TRP A 62 -9.56 -46.48 -8.72
N LEU A 63 -9.10 -45.90 -7.59
CA LEU A 63 -9.91 -45.19 -6.58
C LEU A 63 -9.99 -43.68 -6.78
N SER A 64 -9.34 -43.12 -7.77
CA SER A 64 -9.38 -41.69 -8.09
C SER A 64 -10.40 -41.32 -9.17
N LEU A 65 -11.63 -41.81 -9.06
CA LEU A 65 -12.77 -41.13 -9.70
C LEU A 65 -12.87 -39.76 -9.03
N PRO A 66 -12.91 -38.65 -9.81
CA PRO A 66 -12.97 -37.33 -9.21
C PRO A 66 -14.20 -37.26 -8.30
N VAL A 67 -13.99 -36.82 -7.06
CA VAL A 67 -15.04 -36.72 -6.01
C VAL A 67 -16.32 -36.07 -6.53
N CYS A 68 -16.21 -35.11 -7.44
CA CYS A 68 -17.33 -34.47 -8.14
C CYS A 68 -18.24 -35.45 -8.95
N ARG A 69 -17.69 -36.52 -9.52
CA ARG A 69 -18.53 -37.51 -10.25
C ARG A 69 -19.32 -38.41 -9.31
N ILE A 70 -18.75 -38.74 -8.15
CA ILE A 70 -19.45 -39.55 -7.14
C ILE A 70 -20.61 -38.77 -6.53
N GLU A 71 -20.40 -37.47 -6.19
CA GLU A 71 -21.45 -36.58 -5.68
C GLU A 71 -22.60 -36.43 -6.69
N SER A 72 -22.28 -36.26 -7.98
CA SER A 72 -23.29 -36.12 -9.04
C SER A 72 -24.11 -37.41 -9.24
N ILE A 73 -23.48 -38.59 -9.23
CA ILE A 73 -24.13 -39.87 -9.36
C ILE A 73 -25.04 -40.16 -8.14
N THR A 74 -24.57 -39.83 -6.94
CA THR A 74 -25.36 -39.97 -5.71
C THR A 74 -26.58 -39.07 -5.74
N LEU A 75 -26.47 -37.82 -6.17
CA LEU A 75 -27.60 -36.90 -6.31
C LEU A 75 -28.60 -37.38 -7.37
N MET A 76 -28.12 -37.92 -8.52
CA MET A 76 -29.01 -38.54 -9.52
C MET A 76 -29.80 -39.68 -8.95
N ALA A 77 -29.17 -40.59 -8.20
CA ALA A 77 -29.87 -41.72 -7.56
C ALA A 77 -30.89 -41.22 -6.53
N VAL A 78 -30.58 -40.19 -5.75
CA VAL A 78 -31.50 -39.56 -4.80
C VAL A 78 -32.68 -38.91 -5.52
N ASP A 79 -32.47 -38.24 -6.64
CA ASP A 79 -33.55 -37.60 -7.43
C ASP A 79 -34.47 -38.63 -8.10
N VAL A 80 -33.93 -39.77 -8.55
CA VAL A 80 -34.73 -40.91 -9.03
C VAL A 80 -35.62 -41.45 -7.91
N LEU A 81 -35.04 -41.69 -6.72
CA LEU A 81 -35.76 -42.15 -5.55
C LEU A 81 -36.83 -41.15 -5.10
N ALA A 82 -36.46 -39.84 -5.09
CA ALA A 82 -37.39 -38.77 -4.76
C ALA A 82 -38.57 -38.69 -5.72
N THR A 83 -38.35 -38.86 -7.03
CA THR A 83 -39.41 -38.91 -8.05
C THR A 83 -40.34 -40.11 -7.82
N TYR A 84 -39.74 -41.25 -7.54
CA TYR A 84 -40.53 -42.48 -7.24
C TYR A 84 -41.40 -42.29 -5.99
N LEU A 85 -40.82 -41.82 -4.88
CA LEU A 85 -41.57 -41.61 -3.62
C LEU A 85 -42.65 -40.53 -3.77
N ALA A 86 -42.34 -39.42 -4.47
CA ALA A 86 -43.32 -38.35 -4.69
C ALA A 86 -44.53 -38.84 -5.46
N LEU A 87 -44.33 -39.63 -6.53
CA LEU A 87 -45.40 -40.21 -7.32
C LEU A 87 -46.17 -41.29 -6.56
N TYR A 88 -45.48 -42.14 -5.81
CA TYR A 88 -46.11 -43.16 -4.96
C TYR A 88 -47.03 -42.55 -3.92
N CYS A 89 -46.54 -41.51 -3.19
CA CYS A 89 -47.35 -40.79 -2.21
C CYS A 89 -48.55 -40.08 -2.86
N ALA A 90 -48.36 -39.49 -4.05
CA ALA A 90 -49.43 -38.80 -4.78
C ALA A 90 -50.50 -39.77 -5.35
N ALA A 91 -50.11 -41.00 -5.67
CA ALA A 91 -50.96 -42.02 -6.17
C ALA A 91 -51.72 -42.83 -5.01
N TRP A 92 -51.21 -42.73 -3.78
CA TRP A 92 -51.77 -43.36 -2.59
C TRP A 92 -53.16 -42.77 -2.31
N GLY A 93 -54.20 -43.58 -2.51
CA GLY A 93 -55.60 -43.16 -2.33
C GLY A 93 -56.39 -42.96 -3.62
N THR A 94 -55.77 -43.11 -4.79
CA THR A 94 -56.48 -43.14 -6.07
C THR A 94 -56.62 -44.60 -6.54
N THR A 95 -57.76 -45.23 -6.32
CA THR A 95 -58.07 -46.63 -6.72
C THR A 95 -57.93 -46.85 -8.24
N LYS A 96 -57.91 -45.83 -9.05
CA LYS A 96 -57.76 -45.88 -10.51
C LYS A 96 -56.38 -46.26 -11.02
N TRP A 97 -55.35 -46.10 -10.22
CA TRP A 97 -53.98 -46.37 -10.65
C TRP A 97 -53.61 -47.85 -10.64
N ALA A 98 -54.08 -48.53 -9.65
CA ALA A 98 -53.83 -49.98 -9.50
C ALA A 98 -54.59 -50.83 -10.56
N THR A 99 -55.72 -50.35 -11.07
CA THR A 99 -56.55 -51.06 -12.05
C THR A 99 -56.17 -50.73 -13.51
N ALA A 100 -55.57 -49.55 -13.81
CA ALA A 100 -55.28 -49.11 -15.17
C ALA A 100 -53.99 -49.68 -15.77
N THR A 101 -52.97 -50.00 -14.92
CA THR A 101 -51.61 -50.27 -15.45
C THR A 101 -51.08 -51.68 -15.11
N GLY A 102 -51.74 -52.45 -14.24
CA GLY A 102 -51.08 -53.60 -13.66
C GLY A 102 -49.77 -53.27 -12.93
N ALA A 103 -49.26 -54.16 -12.07
CA ALA A 103 -48.06 -53.88 -11.26
C ALA A 103 -46.77 -53.58 -12.10
N THR A 104 -46.66 -54.21 -13.26
CA THR A 104 -45.49 -54.05 -14.14
C THR A 104 -45.57 -52.78 -15.01
N GLY A 105 -46.72 -52.37 -15.51
CA GLY A 105 -46.92 -51.17 -16.30
C GLY A 105 -46.75 -49.91 -15.47
N GLY A 106 -47.17 -49.91 -14.19
CA GLY A 106 -46.98 -48.83 -13.25
C GLY A 106 -45.48 -48.57 -12.96
N LEU A 107 -44.70 -49.64 -12.82
CA LEU A 107 -43.26 -49.52 -12.57
C LEU A 107 -42.48 -48.91 -13.75
N LEU A 108 -42.84 -49.30 -14.98
CA LEU A 108 -42.27 -48.77 -16.21
C LEU A 108 -42.63 -47.28 -16.42
N ALA A 109 -43.87 -46.89 -16.11
CA ALA A 109 -44.32 -45.51 -16.19
C ALA A 109 -43.56 -44.58 -15.22
N VAL A 110 -43.40 -45.00 -13.98
CA VAL A 110 -42.66 -44.26 -12.95
C VAL A 110 -41.15 -44.17 -13.32
N GLY A 111 -40.59 -45.27 -13.88
CA GLY A 111 -39.22 -45.29 -14.39
C GLY A 111 -39.02 -44.29 -15.53
N GLY A 112 -39.97 -44.21 -16.47
CA GLY A 112 -39.93 -43.21 -17.55
C GLY A 112 -39.99 -41.78 -17.04
N LEU A 113 -40.86 -41.47 -16.07
CA LEU A 113 -40.96 -40.15 -15.43
C LEU A 113 -39.69 -39.79 -14.67
N ALA A 114 -39.04 -40.74 -14.00
CA ALA A 114 -37.77 -40.51 -13.32
C ALA A 114 -36.64 -40.13 -14.33
N VAL A 115 -36.60 -40.82 -15.48
CA VAL A 115 -35.64 -40.51 -16.56
C VAL A 115 -35.88 -39.11 -17.12
N VAL A 116 -37.15 -38.71 -17.33
CA VAL A 116 -37.48 -37.33 -17.79
C VAL A 116 -37.03 -36.29 -16.78
N ASN A 117 -37.34 -36.49 -15.48
CA ASN A 117 -36.91 -35.56 -14.44
C ASN A 117 -35.38 -35.43 -14.35
N VAL A 118 -34.63 -36.54 -14.40
CA VAL A 118 -33.18 -36.54 -14.39
C VAL A 118 -32.64 -35.81 -15.63
N GLY A 119 -33.26 -36.03 -16.82
CA GLY A 119 -32.91 -35.33 -18.05
C GLY A 119 -33.10 -33.81 -17.94
N VAL A 120 -34.25 -33.38 -17.40
CA VAL A 120 -34.53 -31.96 -17.14
C VAL A 120 -33.53 -31.36 -16.13
N PHE A 121 -33.27 -32.07 -15.02
CA PHE A 121 -32.29 -31.61 -14.02
C PHE A 121 -30.88 -31.52 -14.59
N ALA A 122 -30.50 -32.42 -15.50
CA ALA A 122 -29.25 -32.35 -16.23
C ALA A 122 -29.20 -31.13 -17.20
N ALA A 123 -30.29 -30.86 -17.93
CA ALA A 123 -30.42 -29.69 -18.80
C ALA A 123 -30.30 -28.36 -18.02
N PHE A 124 -30.86 -28.32 -16.81
CA PHE A 124 -30.70 -27.18 -15.90
C PHE A 124 -29.33 -27.17 -15.20
N LYS A 125 -28.37 -28.03 -15.59
CA LYS A 125 -27.02 -28.15 -15.03
C LYS A 125 -26.98 -28.38 -13.53
N MET A 126 -28.03 -28.99 -12.94
CA MET A 126 -28.12 -29.21 -11.50
C MET A 126 -27.07 -30.19 -10.97
N TYR A 127 -26.55 -31.09 -11.80
CA TYR A 127 -25.48 -32.04 -11.45
C TYR A 127 -24.08 -31.51 -11.69
N ASN A 128 -23.94 -30.37 -12.37
CA ASN A 128 -22.66 -29.68 -12.60
C ASN A 128 -22.41 -28.55 -11.60
N SER A 129 -23.37 -28.20 -10.74
CA SER A 129 -23.26 -27.16 -9.74
C SER A 129 -22.60 -27.67 -8.47
N LEU A 130 -21.68 -26.87 -7.90
CA LEU A 130 -21.08 -27.17 -6.58
C LEU A 130 -22.04 -26.77 -5.47
N TRP A 131 -22.89 -27.70 -5.04
CA TRP A 131 -23.96 -27.47 -4.05
C TRP A 131 -23.45 -27.00 -2.67
N ARG A 132 -22.15 -27.21 -2.38
CA ARG A 132 -21.51 -26.67 -1.17
C ARG A 132 -21.53 -25.14 -1.07
N TYR A 133 -21.66 -24.43 -2.22
CA TYR A 133 -21.72 -22.97 -2.31
C TYR A 133 -23.06 -22.44 -2.80
N ALA A 134 -24.12 -23.26 -2.75
CA ALA A 134 -25.43 -22.92 -3.27
C ALA A 134 -25.95 -21.58 -2.71
N SER A 135 -26.42 -20.73 -3.60
CA SER A 135 -27.00 -19.39 -3.34
C SER A 135 -28.51 -19.37 -3.63
N MET A 136 -29.16 -18.24 -3.50
CA MET A 136 -30.58 -18.07 -3.85
C MET A 136 -30.86 -18.38 -5.33
N THR A 137 -29.88 -18.17 -6.20
CA THR A 137 -30.02 -18.47 -7.64
C THR A 137 -30.15 -19.98 -7.89
N GLU A 138 -29.43 -20.81 -7.14
CA GLU A 138 -29.56 -22.27 -7.21
C GLU A 138 -30.90 -22.76 -6.66
N ALA A 139 -31.42 -22.12 -5.61
CA ALA A 139 -32.77 -22.44 -5.08
C ALA A 139 -33.85 -22.18 -6.14
N LEU A 140 -33.79 -21.08 -6.85
CA LEU A 140 -34.67 -20.78 -7.98
C LEU A 140 -34.51 -21.79 -9.13
N ARG A 141 -33.30 -22.27 -9.42
CA ARG A 141 -33.07 -23.32 -10.43
C ARG A 141 -33.75 -24.62 -10.05
N ILE A 142 -33.71 -25.03 -8.78
CA ILE A 142 -34.44 -26.23 -8.30
C ILE A 142 -35.93 -26.06 -8.56
N LEU A 143 -36.47 -24.89 -8.20
CA LEU A 143 -37.92 -24.63 -8.38
C LEU A 143 -38.32 -24.72 -9.87
N TYR A 144 -37.60 -24.03 -10.76
CA TYR A 144 -37.88 -24.07 -12.18
C TYR A 144 -37.69 -25.48 -12.78
N ALA A 145 -36.60 -26.15 -12.43
CA ALA A 145 -36.32 -27.49 -12.92
C ALA A 145 -37.39 -28.49 -12.49
N THR A 146 -37.89 -28.43 -11.25
CA THR A 146 -38.96 -29.30 -10.77
C THR A 146 -40.29 -29.00 -11.43
N ILE A 147 -40.63 -27.71 -11.70
CA ILE A 147 -41.83 -27.32 -12.46
C ILE A 147 -41.77 -27.88 -13.88
N VAL A 148 -40.69 -27.61 -14.60
CA VAL A 148 -40.51 -28.05 -15.99
C VAL A 148 -40.54 -29.60 -16.07
N GLY A 149 -39.78 -30.25 -15.15
CA GLY A 149 -39.77 -31.72 -15.07
C GLY A 149 -41.16 -32.34 -14.84
N SER A 150 -41.93 -31.73 -13.94
CA SER A 150 -43.30 -32.20 -13.66
C SER A 150 -44.22 -31.98 -14.85
N VAL A 151 -44.17 -30.85 -15.55
CA VAL A 151 -44.98 -30.56 -16.75
C VAL A 151 -44.59 -31.48 -17.91
N CYS A 152 -43.30 -31.68 -18.16
CA CYS A 152 -42.83 -32.61 -19.22
C CYS A 152 -43.22 -34.06 -18.87
N GLY A 153 -43.16 -34.43 -17.62
CA GLY A 153 -43.57 -35.75 -17.13
C GLY A 153 -45.05 -35.99 -17.29
N ASP A 154 -45.89 -34.98 -16.96
CA ASP A 154 -47.36 -35.07 -17.14
C ASP A 154 -47.75 -35.21 -18.61
N LEU A 155 -47.13 -34.39 -19.47
CA LEU A 155 -47.36 -34.45 -20.92
C LEU A 155 -47.00 -35.85 -21.48
N LEU A 156 -45.86 -36.40 -21.08
CA LEU A 156 -45.44 -37.73 -21.52
C LEU A 156 -46.36 -38.83 -20.97
N PHE A 157 -46.77 -38.71 -19.71
CA PHE A 157 -47.66 -39.67 -19.06
C PHE A 157 -49.05 -39.67 -19.75
N SER A 158 -49.62 -38.51 -20.06
CA SER A 158 -50.92 -38.38 -20.73
C SER A 158 -50.92 -38.88 -22.17
N LEU A 159 -49.73 -38.86 -22.86
CA LEU A 159 -49.59 -39.42 -24.21
C LEU A 159 -49.52 -40.95 -24.20
N VAL A 160 -49.03 -41.58 -23.15
CA VAL A 160 -48.79 -43.03 -23.07
C VAL A 160 -49.96 -43.81 -22.39
N PHE A 161 -50.63 -43.14 -21.46
CA PHE A 161 -51.68 -43.76 -20.63
C PHE A 161 -53.03 -43.02 -20.76
N GLU A 162 -54.07 -43.70 -21.23
CA GLU A 162 -55.44 -43.16 -21.18
C GLU A 162 -55.91 -43.00 -19.73
N GLY A 163 -56.01 -41.76 -19.25
CA GLY A 163 -56.48 -41.44 -17.90
C GLY A 163 -55.39 -40.89 -16.98
N GLY A 164 -55.05 -39.63 -17.17
CA GLY A 164 -54.08 -38.91 -16.35
C GLY A 164 -54.38 -38.81 -14.87
N LEU A 165 -53.41 -38.58 -14.05
CA LEU A 165 -53.56 -38.30 -12.61
C LEU A 165 -54.39 -37.03 -12.41
N SER A 166 -55.06 -36.92 -11.29
CA SER A 166 -55.82 -35.69 -10.95
C SER A 166 -54.87 -34.53 -10.74
N VAL A 167 -55.31 -33.32 -11.09
CA VAL A 167 -54.48 -32.08 -10.87
C VAL A 167 -53.97 -31.97 -9.43
N ARG A 168 -54.77 -32.41 -8.47
CA ARG A 168 -54.36 -32.44 -7.04
C ARG A 168 -53.18 -33.38 -6.80
N SER A 169 -53.17 -34.58 -7.41
CA SER A 169 -52.09 -35.55 -7.31
C SER A 169 -50.80 -35.03 -7.95
N TYR A 170 -50.89 -34.31 -9.09
CA TYR A 170 -49.75 -33.70 -9.73
C TYR A 170 -49.13 -32.60 -8.90
N VAL A 171 -49.94 -31.67 -8.38
CA VAL A 171 -49.48 -30.63 -7.49
C VAL A 171 -48.78 -31.18 -6.24
N MET A 172 -49.35 -32.25 -5.66
CA MET A 172 -48.79 -32.92 -4.51
C MET A 172 -47.47 -33.63 -4.85
N ALA A 173 -47.37 -34.33 -5.99
CA ALA A 173 -46.14 -34.94 -6.47
C ALA A 173 -45.04 -33.94 -6.73
N TRP A 174 -45.37 -32.81 -7.42
CA TRP A 174 -44.43 -31.71 -7.64
C TRP A 174 -43.93 -31.11 -6.32
N ALA A 175 -44.82 -30.80 -5.39
CA ALA A 175 -44.41 -30.19 -4.11
C ALA A 175 -43.49 -31.15 -3.30
N LEU A 176 -43.81 -32.45 -3.26
CA LEU A 176 -42.96 -33.45 -2.61
C LEU A 176 -41.61 -33.58 -3.31
N LEU A 177 -41.56 -33.63 -4.64
CA LEU A 177 -40.32 -33.69 -5.42
C LEU A 177 -39.45 -32.44 -5.17
N ALA A 178 -40.05 -31.25 -5.20
CA ALA A 178 -39.37 -30.01 -4.95
C ALA A 178 -38.74 -29.97 -3.53
N ILE A 179 -39.50 -30.38 -2.51
CA ILE A 179 -39.03 -30.46 -1.11
C ILE A 179 -37.89 -31.47 -0.99
N MET A 180 -38.03 -32.67 -1.57
CA MET A 180 -37.00 -33.71 -1.49
C MET A 180 -35.74 -33.33 -2.25
N ALA A 181 -35.85 -32.77 -3.45
CA ALA A 181 -34.72 -32.31 -4.25
C ALA A 181 -33.98 -31.16 -3.56
N ALA A 182 -34.69 -30.19 -2.99
CA ALA A 182 -34.10 -29.10 -2.20
C ALA A 182 -33.47 -29.62 -0.91
N GLY A 183 -34.18 -30.51 -0.18
CA GLY A 183 -33.73 -31.12 1.07
C GLY A 183 -32.42 -31.89 0.91
N ALA A 184 -32.31 -32.72 -0.15
CA ALA A 184 -31.09 -33.47 -0.45
C ALA A 184 -29.88 -32.55 -0.64
N ARG A 185 -30.07 -31.47 -1.36
CA ARG A 185 -28.98 -30.46 -1.64
C ARG A 185 -28.61 -29.68 -0.40
N LEU A 186 -29.59 -29.27 0.41
CA LEU A 186 -29.36 -28.66 1.71
C LEU A 186 -28.63 -29.57 2.69
N ALA A 187 -28.99 -30.89 2.68
CA ALA A 187 -28.31 -31.89 3.48
C ALA A 187 -26.83 -32.04 3.09
N VAL A 188 -26.53 -32.11 1.80
CA VAL A 188 -25.13 -32.12 1.31
C VAL A 188 -24.38 -30.89 1.81
N ARG A 189 -24.96 -29.70 1.72
CA ARG A 189 -24.38 -28.48 2.24
C ARG A 189 -24.16 -28.52 3.75
N ALA A 190 -25.13 -28.96 4.52
CA ALA A 190 -25.07 -29.05 5.97
C ALA A 190 -24.03 -30.09 6.43
N LEU A 191 -23.99 -31.28 5.82
CA LEU A 191 -23.00 -32.31 6.12
C LEU A 191 -21.59 -31.88 5.79
N TRP A 192 -21.40 -31.14 4.67
CA TRP A 192 -20.09 -30.63 4.31
C TRP A 192 -19.64 -29.52 5.28
N SER A 193 -20.52 -28.57 5.63
CA SER A 193 -20.21 -27.50 6.58
C SER A 193 -19.86 -28.06 7.97
N THR A 194 -20.57 -29.08 8.43
CA THR A 194 -20.28 -29.74 9.73
C THR A 194 -19.00 -30.57 9.68
N ARG A 195 -18.64 -31.20 8.54
CA ARG A 195 -17.37 -31.92 8.37
C ARG A 195 -16.17 -30.95 8.39
N VAL A 196 -16.24 -29.86 7.64
CA VAL A 196 -15.21 -28.83 7.65
C VAL A 196 -15.02 -28.25 9.04
N GLN A 197 -16.11 -27.93 9.75
CA GLN A 197 -16.04 -27.46 11.13
C GLN A 197 -15.47 -28.49 12.10
N ARG A 198 -15.78 -29.80 11.90
CA ARG A 198 -15.24 -30.88 12.74
C ARG A 198 -13.78 -31.17 12.45
N SER A 199 -13.33 -31.15 11.20
CA SER A 199 -11.91 -31.27 10.83
C SER A 199 -11.10 -30.09 11.37
N ALA A 200 -11.64 -28.88 11.31
CA ALA A 200 -11.02 -27.70 11.91
C ALA A 200 -10.95 -27.77 13.46
N ARG A 201 -11.86 -28.50 14.09
CA ARG A 201 -11.88 -28.72 15.56
C ARG A 201 -11.03 -29.93 16.01
N ALA A 202 -10.85 -30.94 15.18
CA ALA A 202 -10.19 -32.20 15.56
C ALA A 202 -8.66 -32.17 15.46
N GLY A 203 -8.08 -31.16 14.80
CA GLY A 203 -6.64 -31.06 14.54
C GLY A 203 -5.88 -30.01 15.34
N ALA A 204 -6.55 -29.20 16.17
CA ALA A 204 -5.86 -28.16 16.93
C ALA A 204 -6.41 -28.12 18.37
N HIS A 205 -5.53 -28.20 19.37
CA HIS A 205 -5.75 -27.42 20.56
C HIS A 205 -6.15 -26.02 20.08
N ASP A 206 -7.34 -25.52 20.52
CA ASP A 206 -7.91 -24.24 20.05
C ASP A 206 -7.11 -23.06 20.66
N ASP A 207 -5.80 -23.03 20.35
CA ASP A 207 -4.79 -22.09 20.81
C ASP A 207 -4.82 -20.78 20.00
N ARG A 208 -5.85 -20.64 19.12
CA ARG A 208 -6.01 -19.42 18.35
C ARG A 208 -6.44 -18.27 19.25
N PRO A 209 -5.82 -17.07 19.07
CA PRO A 209 -6.11 -15.93 19.93
C PRO A 209 -7.58 -15.53 19.86
N ARG A 210 -8.18 -15.33 21.06
CA ARG A 210 -9.56 -14.89 21.21
C ARG A 210 -9.72 -13.48 20.66
N THR A 211 -10.56 -13.33 19.65
CA THR A 211 -10.61 -12.11 18.83
C THR A 211 -11.93 -11.37 19.01
N LEU A 212 -11.84 -10.09 19.43
CA LEU A 212 -12.94 -9.14 19.37
C LEU A 212 -12.91 -8.44 18.02
N ILE A 213 -14.05 -8.42 17.31
CA ILE A 213 -14.16 -7.81 15.98
C ILE A 213 -14.95 -6.51 16.09
N VAL A 214 -14.39 -5.42 15.52
CA VAL A 214 -15.05 -4.11 15.48
C VAL A 214 -15.63 -3.90 14.08
N GLY A 215 -16.96 -3.78 14.02
CA GLY A 215 -17.74 -3.65 12.79
C GLY A 215 -18.52 -4.94 12.43
N ALA A 216 -19.84 -4.91 12.56
CA ALA A 216 -20.76 -5.96 12.22
C ALA A 216 -21.40 -5.78 10.82
N GLY A 217 -20.65 -5.17 9.88
CA GLY A 217 -21.02 -4.99 8.48
C GLY A 217 -20.62 -6.18 7.61
N GLN A 218 -20.64 -5.98 6.29
CA GLN A 218 -20.24 -7.02 5.32
C GLN A 218 -18.81 -7.52 5.55
N THR A 219 -17.88 -6.58 5.81
CA THR A 219 -16.47 -6.90 6.07
C THR A 219 -16.31 -7.73 7.33
N GLY A 220 -16.96 -7.36 8.45
CA GLY A 220 -16.94 -8.13 9.68
C GLY A 220 -17.53 -9.53 9.52
N SER A 221 -18.66 -9.64 8.80
CA SER A 221 -19.28 -10.92 8.45
C SER A 221 -18.33 -11.83 7.66
N LEU A 222 -17.62 -11.29 6.66
CA LEU A 222 -16.63 -12.01 5.86
C LEU A 222 -15.43 -12.45 6.72
N THR A 223 -14.94 -11.56 7.57
CA THR A 223 -13.82 -11.84 8.50
C THR A 223 -14.15 -13.01 9.42
N ILE A 224 -15.34 -13.01 10.06
CA ILE A 224 -15.79 -14.12 10.91
C ILE A 224 -15.85 -15.42 10.12
N LYS A 225 -16.44 -15.39 8.92
CA LYS A 225 -16.55 -16.57 8.07
C LYS A 225 -15.17 -17.16 7.72
N ARG A 226 -14.19 -16.32 7.37
CA ARG A 226 -12.83 -16.78 7.07
C ARG A 226 -12.12 -17.32 8.32
N MET A 227 -12.26 -16.66 9.48
CA MET A 227 -11.72 -17.17 10.77
C MET A 227 -12.32 -18.52 11.15
N HIS A 228 -13.62 -18.76 10.87
CA HIS A 228 -14.25 -20.07 11.09
C HIS A 228 -13.74 -21.14 10.12
N LEU A 229 -13.31 -20.78 8.93
CA LEU A 229 -12.70 -21.68 7.94
C LEU A 229 -11.23 -21.98 8.23
N CYS A 230 -10.65 -21.40 9.29
CA CYS A 230 -9.24 -21.53 9.66
C CYS A 230 -8.28 -21.11 8.53
N ASP A 231 -8.61 -20.02 7.86
CA ASP A 231 -7.75 -19.39 6.87
C ASP A 231 -6.44 -18.95 7.54
N GLU A 232 -5.29 -19.38 7.04
CA GLU A 232 -3.96 -19.09 7.62
C GLU A 232 -3.69 -17.58 7.70
N ASP A 233 -4.20 -16.82 6.73
CA ASP A 233 -4.07 -15.37 6.67
C ASP A 233 -4.98 -14.62 7.67
N MET A 234 -5.95 -15.34 8.30
CA MET A 234 -6.92 -14.78 9.24
C MET A 234 -6.95 -15.56 10.58
N CYS A 235 -5.80 -15.67 11.23
CA CYS A 235 -5.68 -16.41 12.49
C CYS A 235 -6.41 -15.72 13.62
N GLY A 236 -7.43 -16.40 14.20
CA GLY A 236 -8.19 -15.92 15.35
C GLY A 236 -9.48 -16.69 15.60
N LYS A 237 -9.93 -16.68 16.88
CA LYS A 237 -11.24 -17.23 17.29
C LYS A 237 -12.18 -16.06 17.59
N PRO A 238 -13.16 -15.77 16.74
CA PRO A 238 -14.09 -14.67 16.98
C PRO A 238 -14.96 -14.97 18.21
N VAL A 239 -14.90 -14.11 19.24
CA VAL A 239 -15.63 -14.29 20.50
C VAL A 239 -16.68 -13.22 20.74
N ALA A 240 -16.49 -12.02 20.18
CA ALA A 240 -17.41 -10.90 20.32
C ALA A 240 -17.36 -9.98 19.10
N LEU A 241 -18.49 -9.30 18.86
CA LEU A 241 -18.60 -8.19 17.90
C LEU A 241 -19.05 -6.92 18.62
N VAL A 242 -18.61 -5.78 18.11
CA VAL A 242 -19.13 -4.46 18.46
C VAL A 242 -19.42 -3.65 17.19
N ASP A 243 -20.48 -2.84 17.24
CA ASP A 243 -20.86 -1.95 16.13
C ASP A 243 -21.63 -0.77 16.69
N ASP A 244 -21.38 0.46 16.20
CA ASP A 244 -22.08 1.66 16.67
C ASP A 244 -23.56 1.69 16.22
N ASP A 245 -23.97 0.84 15.27
CA ASP A 245 -25.34 0.70 14.82
C ASP A 245 -26.17 -0.09 15.84
N VAL A 246 -26.96 0.61 16.63
CA VAL A 246 -27.82 0.04 17.69
C VAL A 246 -28.78 -1.03 17.16
N THR A 247 -29.19 -0.97 15.90
CA THR A 247 -30.12 -1.94 15.31
C THR A 247 -29.52 -3.36 15.22
N LYS A 248 -28.20 -3.49 15.31
CA LYS A 248 -27.47 -4.77 15.26
C LYS A 248 -27.24 -5.37 16.64
N HIS A 249 -27.41 -4.62 17.72
CA HIS A 249 -27.12 -5.08 19.07
C HIS A 249 -27.98 -6.27 19.47
N GLY A 250 -27.38 -7.22 20.17
CA GLY A 250 -28.00 -8.47 20.61
C GLY A 250 -28.18 -9.51 19.52
N ARG A 251 -27.97 -9.17 18.24
CA ARG A 251 -28.04 -10.11 17.12
C ARG A 251 -26.74 -10.91 16.98
N HIS A 252 -26.81 -12.00 16.20
CA HIS A 252 -25.67 -12.87 15.94
C HIS A 252 -25.28 -12.81 14.45
N VAL A 253 -23.99 -12.68 14.18
CA VAL A 253 -23.42 -12.78 12.83
C VAL A 253 -22.52 -14.02 12.79
N HIS A 254 -22.88 -15.00 11.99
CA HIS A 254 -22.21 -16.31 11.92
C HIS A 254 -21.98 -16.96 13.31
N GLY A 255 -22.95 -16.81 14.23
CA GLY A 255 -22.88 -17.38 15.58
C GLY A 255 -22.16 -16.52 16.61
N VAL A 256 -21.57 -15.39 16.23
CA VAL A 256 -20.92 -14.43 17.14
C VAL A 256 -21.88 -13.28 17.48
N LYS A 257 -22.05 -13.01 18.78
CA LYS A 257 -23.00 -11.98 19.27
C LYS A 257 -22.43 -10.58 19.11
N VAL A 258 -23.28 -9.61 18.71
CA VAL A 258 -23.00 -8.18 18.75
C VAL A 258 -23.36 -7.65 20.15
N TYR A 259 -22.37 -7.26 20.95
CA TYR A 259 -22.56 -6.93 22.35
C TYR A 259 -22.96 -5.49 22.61
N GLY A 260 -22.43 -4.52 21.84
CA GLY A 260 -22.68 -3.11 22.07
C GLY A 260 -21.94 -2.22 21.09
N THR A 261 -21.72 -0.97 21.49
CA THR A 261 -21.03 0.09 20.75
C THR A 261 -19.51 -0.03 20.85
N CYS A 262 -18.80 0.78 20.07
CA CYS A 262 -17.33 0.88 20.14
C CYS A 262 -16.85 1.40 21.52
N GLU A 263 -17.66 2.18 22.26
CA GLU A 263 -17.32 2.65 23.60
C GLU A 263 -17.25 1.52 24.64
N ASP A 264 -17.96 0.42 24.39
CA ASP A 264 -17.98 -0.75 25.25
C ASP A 264 -16.78 -1.69 25.04
N ILE A 265 -15.91 -1.43 24.07
CA ILE A 265 -14.76 -2.29 23.71
C ILE A 265 -13.94 -2.72 24.95
N PRO A 266 -13.51 -1.84 25.87
CA PRO A 266 -12.70 -2.24 27.01
C PRO A 266 -13.41 -3.26 27.91
N ARG A 267 -14.69 -3.01 28.23
CA ARG A 267 -15.51 -3.89 29.07
C ARG A 267 -15.75 -5.25 28.38
N ILE A 268 -16.11 -5.24 27.09
CA ILE A 268 -16.40 -6.46 26.34
C ILE A 268 -15.14 -7.30 26.13
N ALA A 269 -13.98 -6.65 25.92
CA ALA A 269 -12.69 -7.32 25.79
C ALA A 269 -12.34 -8.12 27.07
N GLU A 270 -12.58 -7.56 28.24
CA GLU A 270 -12.38 -8.23 29.53
C GLU A 270 -13.41 -9.37 29.74
N GLU A 271 -14.71 -9.09 29.56
CA GLU A 271 -15.79 -10.08 29.75
C GLU A 271 -15.60 -11.30 28.84
N CYS A 272 -15.21 -11.07 27.59
CA CYS A 272 -14.98 -12.12 26.60
C CYS A 272 -13.55 -12.69 26.64
N ARG A 273 -12.66 -12.20 27.51
CA ARG A 273 -11.24 -12.56 27.57
C ARG A 273 -10.60 -12.51 26.18
N ALA A 274 -10.78 -11.40 25.48
CA ALA A 274 -10.16 -11.19 24.19
C ALA A 274 -8.65 -11.02 24.32
N GLU A 275 -7.89 -11.55 23.39
CA GLU A 275 -6.43 -11.48 23.32
C GLU A 275 -5.97 -10.55 22.18
N GLN A 276 -6.85 -10.30 21.21
CA GLN A 276 -6.61 -9.35 20.11
C GLN A 276 -7.90 -8.70 19.63
N ILE A 277 -7.75 -7.57 18.95
CA ILE A 277 -8.85 -6.81 18.35
C ILE A 277 -8.63 -6.75 16.85
N VAL A 278 -9.67 -6.98 16.05
CA VAL A 278 -9.65 -6.82 14.57
C VAL A 278 -10.61 -5.72 14.16
N LEU A 279 -10.07 -4.70 13.49
CA LEU A 279 -10.87 -3.61 12.91
C LEU A 279 -11.38 -4.02 11.53
N ALA A 280 -12.68 -4.32 11.45
CA ALA A 280 -13.36 -4.73 10.22
C ALA A 280 -14.27 -3.64 9.66
N CYS A 281 -13.83 -2.37 9.75
CA CYS A 281 -14.56 -1.17 9.30
C CYS A 281 -13.74 -0.33 8.31
N PRO A 282 -13.39 -0.85 7.10
CA PRO A 282 -12.54 -0.14 6.14
C PRO A 282 -13.20 1.12 5.55
N SER A 283 -14.52 1.21 5.59
CA SER A 283 -15.30 2.37 5.10
C SER A 283 -15.51 3.47 6.13
N ALA A 284 -15.03 3.31 7.38
CA ALA A 284 -15.17 4.33 8.41
C ALA A 284 -14.32 5.58 8.04
N LEU A 285 -14.88 6.77 8.31
CA LEU A 285 -14.18 8.04 8.15
C LEU A 285 -12.92 8.06 9.04
N ALA A 286 -11.89 8.82 8.63
CA ALA A 286 -10.63 8.92 9.38
C ALA A 286 -10.86 9.35 10.84
N SER A 287 -11.77 10.29 11.09
CA SER A 287 -12.16 10.75 12.43
C SER A 287 -12.79 9.63 13.28
N GLN A 288 -13.69 8.84 12.70
CA GLN A 288 -14.31 7.69 13.36
C GLN A 288 -13.27 6.59 13.66
N ARG A 289 -12.42 6.29 12.67
CA ARG A 289 -11.36 5.30 12.82
C ARG A 289 -10.39 5.68 13.92
N LYS A 290 -9.98 6.96 13.99
CA LYS A 290 -9.13 7.50 15.05
C LYS A 290 -9.79 7.35 16.43
N ARG A 291 -11.09 7.66 16.59
CA ARG A 291 -11.86 7.46 17.82
C ARG A 291 -11.83 5.99 18.24
N ILE A 292 -12.19 5.08 17.33
CA ILE A 292 -12.21 3.64 17.60
C ILE A 292 -10.83 3.13 18.01
N LEU A 293 -9.78 3.52 17.28
CA LEU A 293 -8.39 3.16 17.60
C LEU A 293 -7.97 3.66 18.98
N SER A 294 -8.34 4.91 19.35
CA SER A 294 -8.02 5.45 20.67
C SER A 294 -8.67 4.65 21.81
N ILE A 295 -9.89 4.16 21.61
CA ILE A 295 -10.59 3.27 22.54
C ILE A 295 -9.89 1.91 22.61
N CYS A 296 -9.56 1.31 21.46
CA CYS A 296 -8.85 0.03 21.42
C CYS A 296 -7.49 0.08 22.13
N LEU A 297 -6.74 1.19 22.01
CA LEU A 297 -5.45 1.38 22.67
C LEU A 297 -5.54 1.38 24.22
N THR A 298 -6.71 1.63 24.80
CA THR A 298 -6.90 1.57 26.27
C THR A 298 -6.92 0.13 26.78
N THR A 299 -7.21 -0.84 25.93
CA THR A 299 -7.27 -2.27 26.28
C THR A 299 -5.88 -2.91 26.43
N GLY A 300 -4.85 -2.34 25.80
CA GLY A 300 -3.51 -2.94 25.73
C GLY A 300 -3.43 -4.24 24.94
N LEU A 301 -4.47 -4.58 24.15
CA LEU A 301 -4.50 -5.75 23.31
C LEU A 301 -3.87 -5.44 21.92
N ARG A 302 -3.37 -6.49 21.25
CA ARG A 302 -2.88 -6.37 19.88
C ARG A 302 -4.01 -5.96 18.94
N ILE A 303 -3.78 -4.94 18.14
CA ILE A 303 -4.79 -4.40 17.21
C ILE A 303 -4.38 -4.71 15.77
N LEU A 304 -5.26 -5.42 15.07
CA LEU A 304 -5.10 -5.79 13.66
C LEU A 304 -6.18 -5.10 12.82
N THR A 305 -5.91 -4.92 11.56
CA THR A 305 -6.86 -4.35 10.58
C THR A 305 -6.81 -5.11 9.26
N LEU A 306 -7.87 -4.96 8.48
CA LEU A 306 -7.91 -5.45 7.11
C LEU A 306 -7.32 -4.40 6.17
N PRO A 307 -6.61 -4.82 5.10
CA PRO A 307 -6.13 -3.89 4.08
C PRO A 307 -7.30 -3.17 3.40
N ASN A 308 -7.12 -1.91 3.06
CA ASN A 308 -8.09 -1.14 2.30
C ASN A 308 -8.19 -1.67 0.86
N VAL A 309 -9.28 -1.35 0.16
CA VAL A 309 -9.48 -1.73 -1.26
C VAL A 309 -8.31 -1.24 -2.14
N ARG A 310 -7.71 -0.09 -1.81
CA ARG A 310 -6.53 0.45 -2.49
C ARG A 310 -5.26 -0.37 -2.24
N ASP A 311 -5.13 -0.95 -1.05
CA ASP A 311 -3.99 -1.81 -0.69
C ASP A 311 -4.10 -3.19 -1.38
N LEU A 312 -5.33 -3.68 -1.56
CA LEU A 312 -5.61 -4.92 -2.30
C LEU A 312 -5.26 -4.83 -3.79
N ALA A 313 -5.43 -3.66 -4.39
CA ALA A 313 -5.05 -3.42 -5.79
C ALA A 313 -3.52 -3.38 -6.00
N ARG A 314 -2.72 -3.28 -4.92
CA ARG A 314 -1.25 -3.29 -4.93
C ARG A 314 -0.63 -4.65 -4.59
N GLN A 315 -1.43 -5.59 -4.10
CA GLN A 315 -0.99 -6.95 -3.78
C GLN A 315 -1.36 -7.89 -4.94
N ASP A 316 -0.35 -8.39 -5.66
CA ASP A 316 -0.51 -9.30 -6.81
C ASP A 316 -1.21 -10.63 -6.47
N ASP A 317 -1.27 -11.03 -5.20
CA ASP A 317 -1.79 -12.35 -4.79
C ASP A 317 -3.29 -12.39 -4.46
N GLY A 318 -4.01 -11.26 -4.43
CA GLY A 318 -5.44 -11.22 -4.09
C GLY A 318 -5.80 -11.73 -2.68
N LYS A 319 -4.80 -12.00 -1.83
CA LYS A 319 -4.97 -12.50 -0.46
C LYS A 319 -5.28 -11.36 0.50
N ILE A 320 -6.42 -11.44 1.17
CA ILE A 320 -6.78 -10.51 2.24
C ILE A 320 -6.22 -11.08 3.55
N ALA A 321 -5.02 -10.66 3.95
CA ALA A 321 -4.42 -11.00 5.24
C ALA A 321 -4.68 -9.90 6.28
N LEU A 322 -4.76 -10.30 7.56
CA LEU A 322 -4.76 -9.34 8.67
C LEU A 322 -3.38 -8.68 8.77
N ARG A 323 -3.36 -7.35 8.87
CA ARG A 323 -2.14 -6.58 9.09
C ARG A 323 -2.18 -5.81 10.40
N GLU A 324 -1.04 -5.49 10.96
CA GLU A 324 -0.96 -4.58 12.10
C GLU A 324 -1.43 -3.18 11.69
N VAL A 325 -2.09 -2.49 12.63
CA VAL A 325 -2.48 -1.09 12.43
C VAL A 325 -1.21 -0.25 12.38
N GLU A 326 -1.08 0.55 11.34
CA GLU A 326 0.02 1.49 11.26
C GLU A 326 -0.23 2.73 12.10
N ILE A 327 0.84 3.26 12.71
CA ILE A 327 0.75 4.47 13.51
C ILE A 327 0.30 5.69 12.69
N SER A 328 0.53 5.66 11.38
CA SER A 328 0.00 6.64 10.43
C SER A 328 -1.53 6.75 10.50
N GLU A 329 -2.23 5.65 10.79
CA GLU A 329 -3.70 5.61 10.90
C GLU A 329 -4.24 6.35 12.13
N LEU A 330 -3.43 6.51 13.19
CA LEU A 330 -3.76 7.34 14.36
C LEU A 330 -3.57 8.85 14.08
N LEU A 331 -2.69 9.17 13.15
CA LEU A 331 -2.28 10.54 12.84
C LEU A 331 -2.95 11.11 11.59
N THR A 332 -3.62 10.25 10.81
CA THR A 332 -4.36 10.67 9.61
C THR A 332 -5.51 11.59 9.98
N ARG A 333 -5.66 12.62 9.18
CA ARG A 333 -6.83 13.49 9.08
C ARG A 333 -7.60 13.13 7.80
N ASP A 334 -8.83 13.62 7.67
CA ASP A 334 -9.63 13.40 6.47
C ASP A 334 -8.85 13.91 5.24
N GLU A 335 -8.62 13.02 4.26
CA GLU A 335 -7.92 13.38 3.04
C GLU A 335 -8.71 14.46 2.30
N VAL A 336 -8.05 15.57 1.97
CA VAL A 336 -8.62 16.59 1.11
C VAL A 336 -8.83 15.98 -0.27
N ALA A 337 -10.06 16.11 -0.80
CA ALA A 337 -10.40 15.62 -2.12
C ALA A 337 -9.46 16.23 -3.17
N PHE A 338 -8.95 15.38 -4.05
CA PHE A 338 -8.00 15.75 -5.07
C PHE A 338 -8.71 16.39 -6.27
N ASP A 339 -8.42 17.64 -6.56
CA ASP A 339 -8.87 18.28 -7.79
C ASP A 339 -7.83 18.05 -8.90
N THR A 340 -8.12 17.09 -9.78
CA THR A 340 -7.27 16.78 -10.94
C THR A 340 -7.19 17.92 -11.97
N MET A 341 -8.11 18.88 -11.93
CA MET A 341 -8.12 20.04 -12.83
C MET A 341 -6.96 21.01 -12.54
N SER A 342 -6.49 21.08 -11.28
CA SER A 342 -5.40 21.97 -10.88
C SER A 342 -4.00 21.54 -11.38
N MET A 343 -3.88 20.43 -12.13
CA MET A 343 -2.59 19.87 -12.57
C MET A 343 -2.30 20.04 -14.07
N GLY A 344 -3.00 20.94 -14.73
CA GLY A 344 -2.86 21.20 -16.17
C GLY A 344 -1.43 21.54 -16.62
N TYR A 345 -0.63 22.20 -15.75
CA TYR A 345 0.73 22.62 -16.06
C TYR A 345 1.75 21.48 -16.23
N VAL A 346 1.42 20.27 -15.77
CA VAL A 346 2.27 19.07 -15.87
C VAL A 346 1.90 18.21 -17.06
N ARG A 347 0.64 18.27 -17.48
CA ARG A 347 0.08 17.35 -18.49
C ARG A 347 0.73 17.52 -19.86
N GLY A 348 1.23 16.41 -20.42
CA GLY A 348 1.89 16.41 -21.73
C GLY A 348 3.33 16.95 -21.72
N GLU A 349 3.81 17.45 -20.60
CA GLU A 349 5.13 18.02 -20.43
C GLU A 349 6.19 16.99 -20.02
N VAL A 350 7.46 17.36 -20.12
CA VAL A 350 8.58 16.62 -19.53
C VAL A 350 8.82 17.16 -18.14
N VAL A 351 8.74 16.27 -17.15
CA VAL A 351 8.92 16.59 -15.74
C VAL A 351 10.22 16.00 -15.22
N LEU A 352 11.04 16.81 -14.58
CA LEU A 352 12.25 16.39 -13.89
C LEU A 352 11.99 16.36 -12.38
N VAL A 353 12.26 15.23 -11.73
CA VAL A 353 12.18 15.08 -10.27
C VAL A 353 13.56 14.75 -9.75
N THR A 354 14.21 15.71 -9.06
CA THR A 354 15.51 15.49 -8.42
C THR A 354 15.30 14.93 -7.01
N GLY A 355 16.21 14.07 -6.56
CA GLY A 355 15.98 13.28 -5.34
C GLY A 355 14.81 12.30 -5.54
N GLY A 356 14.65 11.82 -6.78
CA GLY A 356 13.51 11.03 -7.21
C GLY A 356 13.41 9.66 -6.52
N GLY A 357 14.52 9.08 -6.06
CA GLY A 357 14.55 7.87 -5.24
C GLY A 357 14.29 8.12 -3.75
N GLY A 358 14.23 9.39 -3.30
CA GLY A 358 13.91 9.76 -1.92
C GLY A 358 12.41 9.59 -1.59
N SER A 359 12.07 9.73 -0.31
CA SER A 359 10.68 9.50 0.17
C SER A 359 9.64 10.43 -0.47
N ILE A 360 9.96 11.71 -0.66
CA ILE A 360 9.04 12.67 -1.33
C ILE A 360 9.15 12.54 -2.84
N GLY A 361 10.39 12.45 -3.38
CA GLY A 361 10.60 12.36 -4.83
C GLY A 361 9.94 11.13 -5.45
N SER A 362 10.05 9.97 -4.81
CA SER A 362 9.40 8.75 -5.29
C SER A 362 7.87 8.85 -5.31
N GLU A 363 7.29 9.47 -4.29
CA GLU A 363 5.84 9.66 -4.23
C GLU A 363 5.37 10.72 -5.23
N LEU A 364 6.16 11.79 -5.46
CA LEU A 364 5.90 12.73 -6.55
C LEU A 364 5.82 11.99 -7.89
N VAL A 365 6.79 11.11 -8.19
CA VAL A 365 6.79 10.29 -9.41
C VAL A 365 5.53 9.44 -9.49
N ARG A 366 5.13 8.74 -8.40
CA ARG A 366 3.93 7.90 -8.36
C ARG A 366 2.65 8.66 -8.69
N GLN A 367 2.52 9.89 -8.18
CA GLN A 367 1.33 10.72 -8.38
C GLN A 367 1.36 11.46 -9.72
N LEU A 368 2.52 11.91 -10.16
CA LEU A 368 2.67 12.60 -11.44
C LEU A 368 2.31 11.71 -12.65
N ILE A 369 2.53 10.40 -12.59
CA ILE A 369 2.11 9.48 -13.65
C ILE A 369 0.61 9.61 -13.94
N GLU A 370 -0.23 9.78 -12.93
CA GLU A 370 -1.69 9.91 -13.07
C GLU A 370 -2.09 11.21 -13.79
N THR A 371 -1.23 12.24 -13.77
CA THR A 371 -1.46 13.50 -14.49
C THR A 371 -1.11 13.42 -15.98
N ARG A 372 -0.56 12.30 -16.44
CA ARG A 372 -0.17 12.03 -17.83
C ARG A 372 0.81 13.04 -18.43
N PRO A 373 1.98 13.27 -17.80
CA PRO A 373 3.08 13.96 -18.47
C PRO A 373 3.58 13.14 -19.65
N ARG A 374 4.25 13.76 -20.60
CA ARG A 374 4.88 13.06 -21.73
C ARG A 374 6.02 12.15 -21.25
N ARG A 375 6.80 12.65 -20.27
CA ARG A 375 7.94 11.92 -19.68
C ARG A 375 8.19 12.40 -18.25
N ILE A 376 8.60 11.48 -17.38
CA ILE A 376 9.17 11.80 -16.07
C ILE A 376 10.63 11.36 -16.06
N VAL A 377 11.53 12.29 -15.71
CA VAL A 377 12.95 12.04 -15.53
C VAL A 377 13.22 11.98 -14.02
N ILE A 378 13.63 10.81 -13.56
CA ILE A 378 14.02 10.53 -12.18
C ILE A 378 15.51 10.81 -12.06
N PHE A 379 15.90 11.87 -11.36
CA PHE A 379 17.29 12.25 -11.14
C PHE A 379 17.66 11.97 -9.68
N ASP A 380 18.63 11.11 -9.44
CA ASP A 380 19.08 10.79 -8.08
C ASP A 380 20.56 10.44 -8.06
N ILE A 381 21.21 10.65 -6.92
CA ILE A 381 22.60 10.22 -6.69
C ILE A 381 22.67 8.73 -6.34
N TYR A 382 21.60 8.18 -5.77
CA TYR A 382 21.55 6.80 -5.29
C TYR A 382 20.80 5.88 -6.26
N GLU A 383 21.56 5.03 -6.96
CA GLU A 383 21.05 4.19 -8.05
C GLU A 383 19.99 3.18 -7.61
N ASN A 384 20.16 2.54 -6.42
CA ASN A 384 19.30 1.43 -6.02
C ASN A 384 17.84 1.85 -5.86
N THR A 385 17.57 2.94 -5.13
CA THR A 385 16.20 3.42 -4.95
C THR A 385 15.59 3.97 -6.24
N ALA A 386 16.40 4.56 -7.12
CA ALA A 386 15.95 5.01 -8.42
C ALA A 386 15.59 3.82 -9.34
N TYR A 387 16.38 2.75 -9.29
CA TYR A 387 16.14 1.51 -10.01
C TYR A 387 14.87 0.81 -9.51
N GLU A 388 14.72 0.63 -8.19
CA GLU A 388 13.52 0.06 -7.58
C GLU A 388 12.26 0.83 -8.00
N LEU A 389 12.30 2.16 -7.93
CA LEU A 389 11.19 3.02 -8.33
C LEU A 389 10.85 2.87 -9.83
N LEU A 390 11.87 2.79 -10.70
CA LEU A 390 11.66 2.58 -12.12
C LEU A 390 10.89 1.29 -12.37
N HIS A 391 11.33 0.18 -11.76
CA HIS A 391 10.68 -1.11 -11.93
C HIS A 391 9.28 -1.17 -11.32
N GLU A 392 9.07 -0.56 -10.15
CA GLU A 392 7.75 -0.44 -9.53
C GLU A 392 6.76 0.30 -10.44
N MET A 393 7.23 1.39 -11.06
CA MET A 393 6.33 2.32 -11.76
C MET A 393 6.21 2.07 -13.26
N GLN A 394 7.07 1.25 -13.86
CA GLN A 394 7.06 1.00 -15.29
C GLN A 394 5.74 0.43 -15.82
N PRO A 395 5.07 -0.55 -15.16
CA PRO A 395 3.77 -1.04 -15.60
C PRO A 395 2.69 0.05 -15.57
N LYS A 396 2.64 0.82 -14.48
CA LYS A 396 1.68 1.92 -14.35
C LYS A 396 1.94 3.04 -15.36
N ALA A 397 3.20 3.39 -15.58
CA ALA A 397 3.57 4.40 -16.57
C ALA A 397 3.18 3.99 -17.99
N ALA A 398 3.34 2.72 -18.34
CA ALA A 398 2.89 2.17 -19.64
C ALA A 398 1.36 2.25 -19.79
N GLU A 399 0.60 1.95 -18.74
CA GLU A 399 -0.87 2.07 -18.72
C GLU A 399 -1.33 3.51 -19.01
N PHE A 400 -0.64 4.50 -18.39
CA PHE A 400 -0.96 5.92 -18.56
C PHE A 400 -0.30 6.58 -19.79
N GLY A 401 0.54 5.85 -20.54
CA GLY A 401 1.26 6.34 -21.71
C GLY A 401 2.39 7.31 -21.38
N VAL A 402 3.02 7.19 -20.19
CA VAL A 402 4.08 8.04 -19.69
C VAL A 402 5.44 7.37 -19.87
N ALA A 403 6.40 8.06 -20.48
CA ALA A 403 7.78 7.57 -20.56
C ALA A 403 8.52 7.84 -19.24
N LEU A 404 9.25 6.85 -18.69
CA LEU A 404 10.14 7.01 -17.56
C LEU A 404 11.60 6.97 -18.01
N SER A 405 12.41 7.83 -17.42
CA SER A 405 13.87 7.85 -17.61
C SER A 405 14.54 8.04 -16.26
N VAL A 406 15.68 7.38 -16.04
CA VAL A 406 16.50 7.55 -14.82
C VAL A 406 17.83 8.16 -15.22
N VAL A 407 18.28 9.17 -14.49
CA VAL A 407 19.60 9.79 -14.61
C VAL A 407 20.26 9.73 -13.24
N ILE A 408 21.40 9.06 -13.15
CA ILE A 408 22.17 8.97 -11.91
C ILE A 408 23.22 10.07 -11.89
N GLY A 409 23.15 10.91 -10.85
CA GLY A 409 24.07 12.03 -10.72
C GLY A 409 23.83 12.89 -9.48
N SER A 410 24.81 13.70 -9.12
CA SER A 410 24.70 14.69 -8.05
C SER A 410 24.21 16.03 -8.59
N VAL A 411 23.34 16.69 -7.82
CA VAL A 411 22.90 18.08 -8.10
C VAL A 411 24.04 19.12 -7.95
N THR A 412 25.22 18.71 -7.48
CA THR A 412 26.43 19.53 -7.43
C THR A 412 27.30 19.38 -8.68
N ASN A 413 26.99 18.43 -9.57
CA ASN A 413 27.75 18.20 -10.81
C ASN A 413 27.06 18.89 -11.99
N GLU A 414 27.50 20.11 -12.29
CA GLU A 414 26.94 20.95 -13.36
C GLU A 414 26.91 20.24 -14.70
N ARG A 415 27.96 19.48 -15.04
CA ARG A 415 28.03 18.77 -16.32
C ARG A 415 26.90 17.74 -16.47
N VAL A 416 26.71 16.89 -15.47
CA VAL A 416 25.66 15.83 -15.50
C VAL A 416 24.26 16.44 -15.55
N ILE A 417 24.04 17.52 -14.77
CA ILE A 417 22.74 18.20 -14.77
C ILE A 417 22.48 18.85 -16.14
N ARG A 418 23.47 19.54 -16.71
CA ARG A 418 23.37 20.20 -18.00
C ARG A 418 23.08 19.19 -19.10
N GLU A 419 23.82 18.08 -19.16
CA GLU A 419 23.56 16.95 -20.07
C GLU A 419 22.11 16.43 -19.92
N CYS A 420 21.61 16.32 -18.67
CA CYS A 420 20.23 15.93 -18.40
C CYS A 420 19.21 16.94 -18.98
N PHE A 421 19.44 18.25 -18.81
CA PHE A 421 18.58 19.29 -19.36
C PHE A 421 18.62 19.31 -20.90
N GLU A 422 19.80 19.19 -21.50
CA GLU A 422 19.99 19.13 -22.95
C GLU A 422 19.27 17.93 -23.57
N GLN A 423 19.40 16.74 -22.96
CA GLN A 423 18.82 15.51 -23.49
C GLN A 423 17.31 15.46 -23.32
N HIS A 424 16.79 15.89 -22.17
CA HIS A 424 15.39 15.68 -21.81
C HIS A 424 14.51 16.91 -21.98
N GLN A 425 15.08 18.12 -22.02
CA GLN A 425 14.36 19.40 -22.14
C GLN A 425 13.17 19.52 -21.18
N PRO A 426 13.40 19.41 -19.84
CA PRO A 426 12.32 19.43 -18.87
C PRO A 426 11.61 20.79 -18.90
N LYS A 427 10.27 20.75 -18.79
CA LYS A 427 9.44 21.95 -18.65
C LYS A 427 9.04 22.21 -17.21
N VAL A 428 8.93 21.17 -16.41
CA VAL A 428 8.58 21.28 -14.98
C VAL A 428 9.65 20.58 -14.16
N VAL A 429 10.16 21.25 -13.14
CA VAL A 429 11.19 20.72 -12.24
C VAL A 429 10.63 20.67 -10.81
N PHE A 430 10.60 19.48 -10.20
CA PHE A 430 10.40 19.30 -8.78
C PHE A 430 11.76 19.00 -8.13
N HIS A 431 12.26 19.94 -7.33
CA HIS A 431 13.57 19.83 -6.70
C HIS A 431 13.43 19.33 -5.25
N ALA A 432 13.54 17.99 -5.07
CA ALA A 432 13.46 17.33 -3.77
C ALA A 432 14.81 16.76 -3.29
N ALA A 433 15.89 16.93 -4.07
CA ALA A 433 17.24 16.55 -3.67
C ALA A 433 17.76 17.48 -2.57
N ALA A 434 18.05 16.94 -1.39
CA ALA A 434 18.65 17.68 -0.28
C ALA A 434 19.19 16.74 0.80
N HIS A 435 20.21 17.15 1.52
CA HIS A 435 20.62 16.55 2.78
C HIS A 435 19.72 17.09 3.91
N LYS A 436 18.99 16.19 4.60
CA LYS A 436 17.93 16.55 5.55
C LYS A 436 18.21 16.23 7.02
N HIS A 437 19.24 15.42 7.32
CA HIS A 437 19.52 14.96 8.66
C HIS A 437 20.28 16.01 9.48
N VAL A 438 19.58 16.70 10.39
CA VAL A 438 20.13 17.78 11.20
C VAL A 438 21.43 17.38 11.91
N PRO A 439 21.51 16.28 12.69
CA PRO A 439 22.74 15.95 13.41
C PRO A 439 23.93 15.63 12.50
N LEU A 440 23.67 15.11 11.30
CA LEU A 440 24.74 14.84 10.35
C LEU A 440 25.26 16.14 9.71
N MET A 441 24.36 17.06 9.35
CA MET A 441 24.73 18.31 8.72
C MET A 441 25.40 19.30 9.69
N GLU A 442 25.10 19.20 10.98
CA GLU A 442 25.84 19.95 12.00
C GLU A 442 27.34 19.62 12.01
N ASN A 443 27.71 18.37 11.75
CA ASN A 443 29.09 17.93 11.67
C ASN A 443 29.69 18.01 10.24
N ASN A 444 28.86 18.25 9.23
CA ASN A 444 29.24 18.28 7.82
C ASN A 444 28.66 19.52 7.13
N ALA A 445 28.97 20.71 7.70
CA ALA A 445 28.41 21.97 7.21
C ALA A 445 28.78 22.26 5.75
N ARG A 446 30.00 21.88 5.32
CA ARG A 446 30.45 22.00 3.94
C ARG A 446 29.53 21.26 3.00
N GLU A 447 29.30 19.98 3.25
CA GLU A 447 28.44 19.12 2.43
C GLU A 447 27.00 19.64 2.37
N ALA A 448 26.50 20.19 3.51
CA ALA A 448 25.17 20.81 3.55
C ALA A 448 25.09 22.03 2.62
N VAL A 449 26.12 22.89 2.59
CA VAL A 449 26.19 24.07 1.70
C VAL A 449 26.35 23.64 0.24
N GLU A 450 27.30 22.75 -0.05
CA GLU A 450 27.56 22.28 -1.42
C GLU A 450 26.31 21.66 -2.02
N ASN A 451 25.71 20.70 -1.33
CA ASN A 451 24.55 19.99 -1.88
C ASN A 451 23.25 20.83 -1.85
N ASN A 452 22.92 21.44 -0.70
CA ASN A 452 21.63 22.10 -0.59
C ASN A 452 21.65 23.49 -1.27
N VAL A 453 22.65 24.34 -0.98
CA VAL A 453 22.72 25.70 -1.50
C VAL A 453 23.23 25.71 -2.94
N LEU A 454 24.48 25.25 -3.17
CA LEU A 454 25.06 25.34 -4.52
C LEU A 454 24.30 24.41 -5.51
N GLY A 455 23.84 23.25 -5.05
CA GLY A 455 23.01 22.35 -5.87
C GLY A 455 21.69 22.99 -6.27
N THR A 456 20.98 23.65 -5.33
CA THR A 456 19.71 24.34 -5.63
C THR A 456 19.94 25.52 -6.56
N TRP A 457 20.97 26.34 -6.30
CA TRP A 457 21.33 27.46 -7.16
C TRP A 457 21.60 27.03 -8.60
N MET A 458 22.36 25.94 -8.78
CA MET A 458 22.65 25.35 -10.08
C MET A 458 21.38 24.91 -10.80
N MET A 459 20.50 24.19 -10.09
CA MET A 459 19.23 23.73 -10.64
C MET A 459 18.32 24.90 -11.04
N CYS A 460 18.26 25.94 -10.24
CA CYS A 460 17.49 27.15 -10.54
C CYS A 460 18.02 27.86 -11.80
N ARG A 461 19.36 28.05 -11.89
CA ARG A 461 20.02 28.71 -13.06
C ARG A 461 19.76 27.91 -14.35
N LEU A 462 19.94 26.59 -14.33
CA LEU A 462 19.68 25.77 -15.50
C LEU A 462 18.19 25.77 -15.87
N SER A 463 17.28 25.80 -14.89
CA SER A 463 15.85 25.93 -15.17
C SER A 463 15.50 27.25 -15.88
N GLU A 464 16.14 28.36 -15.50
CA GLU A 464 16.02 29.64 -16.19
C GLU A 464 16.63 29.58 -17.60
N GLU A 465 17.86 29.06 -17.75
CA GLU A 465 18.61 28.94 -19.02
C GLU A 465 17.84 28.13 -20.07
N PHE A 466 17.28 26.95 -19.64
CA PHE A 466 16.51 26.05 -20.50
C PHE A 466 15.02 26.40 -20.59
N ARG A 467 14.61 27.54 -20.00
CA ARG A 467 13.23 28.07 -20.05
C ARG A 467 12.19 27.05 -19.60
N CYS A 468 12.43 26.46 -18.44
CA CYS A 468 11.41 25.66 -17.78
C CYS A 468 10.17 26.54 -17.47
N SER A 469 8.98 25.97 -17.51
CA SER A 469 7.77 26.71 -17.12
C SER A 469 7.69 26.87 -15.60
N HIS A 470 8.03 25.81 -14.85
CA HIS A 470 7.93 25.79 -13.39
C HIS A 470 9.14 25.13 -12.75
N PHE A 471 9.57 25.70 -11.63
CA PHE A 471 10.57 25.16 -10.73
C PHE A 471 10.00 25.17 -9.30
N ILE A 472 9.79 24.00 -8.71
CA ILE A 472 9.17 23.83 -7.40
C ILE A 472 10.20 23.23 -6.43
N LEU A 473 10.63 24.03 -5.45
CA LEU A 473 11.54 23.61 -4.39
C LEU A 473 10.77 22.93 -3.25
N VAL A 474 11.15 21.72 -2.87
CA VAL A 474 10.71 21.07 -1.63
C VAL A 474 11.51 21.66 -0.46
N SER A 475 10.84 22.39 0.43
CA SER A 475 11.44 23.00 1.64
C SER A 475 10.94 22.32 2.93
N THR A 476 11.19 22.93 4.07
CA THR A 476 10.94 22.35 5.40
C THR A 476 10.60 23.43 6.43
N ASP A 477 9.85 23.06 7.48
CA ASP A 477 9.61 23.86 8.69
C ASP A 477 10.91 24.33 9.38
N LYS A 478 11.99 23.56 9.23
CA LYS A 478 13.31 23.88 9.83
C LYS A 478 14.03 25.07 9.18
N ALA A 479 13.54 25.53 8.01
CA ALA A 479 13.98 26.78 7.38
C ALA A 479 13.45 28.03 8.09
N VAL A 480 12.47 27.88 8.98
CA VAL A 480 11.90 28.95 9.81
C VAL A 480 12.76 29.15 11.04
N ASN A 481 13.28 30.37 11.28
CA ASN A 481 14.14 30.70 12.42
C ASN A 481 15.15 29.56 12.72
N PRO A 482 15.99 29.18 11.75
CA PRO A 482 16.80 27.97 11.87
C PRO A 482 17.75 28.02 13.06
N THR A 483 17.88 26.90 13.77
CA THR A 483 18.84 26.70 14.86
C THR A 483 19.95 25.72 14.47
N ASN A 484 19.94 25.28 13.23
CA ASN A 484 20.85 24.28 12.71
C ASN A 484 21.26 24.58 11.25
N VAL A 485 22.41 24.01 10.85
CA VAL A 485 23.01 24.19 9.52
C VAL A 485 22.05 23.78 8.40
N MET A 486 21.39 22.61 8.55
CA MET A 486 20.48 22.13 7.52
C MET A 486 19.32 23.10 7.29
N GLY A 487 18.70 23.59 8.36
CA GLY A 487 17.63 24.59 8.29
C GLY A 487 18.11 25.90 7.65
N ALA A 488 19.30 26.38 8.05
CA ALA A 488 19.90 27.58 7.48
C ALA A 488 20.18 27.44 5.97
N THR A 489 20.71 26.30 5.52
CA THR A 489 20.90 26.03 4.08
C THR A 489 19.57 25.99 3.33
N LYS A 490 18.51 25.37 3.88
CA LYS A 490 17.19 25.35 3.25
C LYS A 490 16.53 26.73 3.21
N ARG A 491 16.75 27.58 4.25
CA ARG A 491 16.30 28.97 4.21
C ARG A 491 16.98 29.75 3.07
N LEU A 492 18.27 29.54 2.89
CA LEU A 492 18.98 30.20 1.77
C LEU A 492 18.45 29.71 0.41
N CYS A 493 18.13 28.41 0.25
CA CYS A 493 17.49 27.90 -0.97
C CYS A 493 16.14 28.58 -1.25
N GLU A 494 15.33 28.87 -0.21
CA GLU A 494 14.10 29.65 -0.38
C GLU A 494 14.39 31.06 -0.89
N LEU A 495 15.41 31.72 -0.37
CA LEU A 495 15.85 33.05 -0.84
C LEU A 495 16.34 33.00 -2.29
N GLU A 496 17.06 31.96 -2.72
CA GLU A 496 17.48 31.73 -4.10
C GLU A 496 16.29 31.69 -5.06
N VAL A 497 15.26 30.88 -4.72
CA VAL A 497 14.02 30.74 -5.47
C VAL A 497 13.31 32.10 -5.59
N GLN A 498 13.19 32.83 -4.49
CA GLN A 498 12.54 34.14 -4.45
C GLN A 498 13.29 35.17 -5.28
N ALA A 499 14.64 35.19 -5.18
CA ALA A 499 15.50 36.17 -5.90
C ALA A 499 15.40 35.98 -7.42
N LEU A 500 15.44 34.73 -7.90
CA LEU A 500 15.31 34.43 -9.32
C LEU A 500 13.93 34.74 -9.87
N ALA A 501 12.86 34.47 -9.09
CA ALA A 501 11.49 34.80 -9.47
C ALA A 501 11.30 36.30 -9.78
N ARG A 502 12.06 37.21 -9.12
CA ARG A 502 11.98 38.66 -9.40
C ARG A 502 12.48 39.07 -10.78
N THR A 503 13.47 38.37 -11.30
CA THR A 503 14.16 38.75 -12.55
C THR A 503 13.77 37.85 -13.72
N CYS A 504 13.48 36.60 -13.48
CA CYS A 504 13.10 35.62 -14.49
C CYS A 504 11.67 35.85 -14.98
N ARG A 505 11.48 35.84 -16.31
CA ARG A 505 10.15 35.96 -16.96
C ARG A 505 9.68 34.66 -17.62
N THR A 506 10.55 33.67 -17.71
CA THR A 506 10.30 32.43 -18.44
C THR A 506 9.95 31.26 -17.53
N THR A 507 10.43 31.30 -16.28
CA THR A 507 10.24 30.23 -15.30
C THR A 507 9.53 30.77 -14.07
N VAL A 508 8.47 30.10 -13.66
CA VAL A 508 7.78 30.33 -12.39
C VAL A 508 8.53 29.56 -11.32
N PHE A 509 9.11 30.26 -10.37
CA PHE A 509 9.81 29.69 -9.23
C PHE A 509 8.92 29.72 -8.00
N ALA A 510 8.86 28.62 -7.24
CA ALA A 510 8.17 28.55 -5.95
C ALA A 510 8.84 27.57 -5.01
N ALA A 511 8.64 27.76 -3.70
CA ALA A 511 9.04 26.84 -2.66
C ALA A 511 7.84 26.34 -1.88
N VAL A 512 7.89 25.10 -1.39
CA VAL A 512 6.81 24.51 -0.57
C VAL A 512 7.40 24.02 0.74
N ARG A 513 6.96 24.63 1.82
CA ARG A 513 7.40 24.39 3.20
C ARG A 513 6.41 23.49 3.93
N PHE A 514 6.87 22.42 4.56
CA PHE A 514 6.08 21.55 5.40
C PHE A 514 6.93 20.90 6.49
N GLY A 515 6.26 20.32 7.49
CA GLY A 515 6.88 19.66 8.63
C GLY A 515 7.33 18.22 8.33
N ASN A 516 7.32 17.35 9.37
CA ASN A 516 7.77 15.98 9.20
C ASN A 516 6.73 15.16 8.43
N VAL A 517 7.22 14.20 7.65
CA VAL A 517 6.38 13.22 6.96
C VAL A 517 6.53 11.85 7.59
N LEU A 518 5.39 11.14 7.73
CA LEU A 518 5.32 9.84 8.38
C LEU A 518 6.03 8.77 7.55
N GLY A 519 6.85 7.96 8.22
CA GLY A 519 7.46 6.78 7.59
C GLY A 519 8.61 7.08 6.62
N SER A 520 9.08 8.33 6.50
CA SER A 520 10.23 8.65 5.64
C SER A 520 11.52 7.99 6.12
N HIS A 521 12.44 7.69 5.19
CA HIS A 521 13.73 7.07 5.49
C HIS A 521 14.49 7.86 6.58
N GLY A 522 14.98 7.13 7.59
CA GLY A 522 15.71 7.71 8.73
C GLY A 522 14.89 8.54 9.70
N SER A 523 13.55 8.55 9.59
CA SER A 523 12.67 9.25 10.54
C SER A 523 12.42 8.44 11.83
N VAL A 524 11.74 9.06 12.79
CA VAL A 524 11.53 8.52 14.14
C VAL A 524 10.73 7.22 14.15
N ILE A 525 9.72 7.06 13.27
CA ILE A 525 8.87 5.86 13.25
C ILE A 525 9.65 4.58 12.83
N PRO A 526 10.41 4.56 11.71
CA PRO A 526 11.30 3.45 11.41
C PRO A 526 12.33 3.14 12.50
N LEU A 527 12.83 4.17 13.19
CA LEU A 527 13.74 4.00 14.33
C LEU A 527 13.03 3.26 15.47
N PHE A 528 11.86 3.73 15.89
CA PHE A 528 11.06 3.11 16.95
C PHE A 528 10.68 1.67 16.61
N LYS A 529 10.25 1.39 15.38
CA LYS A 529 9.95 0.02 14.93
C LYS A 529 11.17 -0.90 15.04
N ARG A 530 12.38 -0.44 14.70
CA ARG A 530 13.61 -1.20 14.88
C ARG A 530 13.91 -1.46 16.35
N GLN A 531 13.88 -0.40 17.19
CA GLN A 531 14.12 -0.50 18.62
C GLN A 531 13.12 -1.46 19.28
N LEU A 532 11.85 -1.39 18.89
CA LEU A 532 10.81 -2.28 19.40
C LEU A 532 11.09 -3.76 19.06
N ARG A 533 11.50 -4.04 17.82
CA ARG A 533 11.90 -5.40 17.38
C ARG A 533 13.12 -5.93 18.14
N SER A 534 14.01 -5.04 18.59
CA SER A 534 15.19 -5.39 19.39
C SER A 534 14.92 -5.45 20.88
N GLY A 535 13.64 -5.33 21.33
CA GLY A 535 13.27 -5.36 22.75
C GLY A 535 13.36 -4.00 23.47
N GLY A 536 13.60 -2.90 22.77
CA GLY A 536 13.70 -1.56 23.32
C GLY A 536 15.10 -1.22 23.88
N PRO A 537 15.25 -0.11 24.67
CA PRO A 537 14.22 0.91 24.89
C PRO A 537 13.95 1.77 23.65
N LEU A 538 12.77 2.41 23.59
CA LEU A 538 12.50 3.44 22.60
C LEU A 538 13.14 4.76 23.06
N THR A 539 13.95 5.39 22.20
CA THR A 539 14.69 6.60 22.58
C THR A 539 13.98 7.87 22.08
N VAL A 540 13.61 8.74 23.02
CA VAL A 540 13.01 10.06 22.79
C VAL A 540 13.97 11.14 23.28
N THR A 541 14.15 12.21 22.51
CA THR A 541 15.15 13.24 22.87
C THR A 541 14.69 14.14 24.02
N HIS A 542 13.39 14.41 24.17
CA HIS A 542 12.83 15.17 25.30
C HIS A 542 11.37 14.80 25.54
N PRO A 543 10.88 14.79 26.81
CA PRO A 543 9.48 14.44 27.10
C PRO A 543 8.44 15.31 26.37
N ASP A 544 8.73 16.60 26.22
CA ASP A 544 7.81 17.59 25.66
C ASP A 544 8.06 17.93 24.19
N ILE A 545 8.98 17.21 23.54
CA ILE A 545 9.28 17.46 22.13
C ILE A 545 8.05 17.18 21.28
N THR A 546 7.68 18.15 20.45
CA THR A 546 6.57 18.01 19.51
C THR A 546 7.04 18.17 18.07
N ARG A 547 6.33 17.51 17.14
CA ARG A 547 6.52 17.66 15.71
C ARG A 547 5.19 17.69 15.00
N TYR A 548 5.14 18.40 13.91
CA TYR A 548 4.03 18.29 12.95
C TYR A 548 4.21 17.07 12.07
N PHE A 549 3.12 16.39 11.76
CA PHE A 549 3.17 15.22 10.90
C PHE A 549 2.12 15.30 9.79
N MET A 550 2.52 14.83 8.62
CA MET A 550 1.67 14.65 7.44
C MET A 550 2.02 13.31 6.79
N THR A 551 1.12 12.71 6.02
CA THR A 551 1.48 11.53 5.22
C THR A 551 2.30 11.93 4.00
N ILE A 552 3.18 11.04 3.52
CA ILE A 552 3.98 11.31 2.31
C ILE A 552 3.09 11.54 1.09
N PRO A 553 2.01 10.74 0.85
CA PRO A 553 1.08 10.98 -0.25
C PRO A 553 0.37 12.35 -0.17
N GLU A 554 -0.03 12.78 1.03
CA GLU A 554 -0.66 14.07 1.24
C GLU A 554 0.31 15.22 0.94
N ALA A 555 1.53 15.17 1.50
CA ALA A 555 2.55 16.19 1.26
C ALA A 555 2.89 16.31 -0.24
N SER A 556 3.13 15.20 -0.92
CA SER A 556 3.46 15.20 -2.35
C SER A 556 2.33 15.75 -3.21
N ARG A 557 1.08 15.41 -2.88
CA ARG A 557 -0.12 15.94 -3.55
C ARG A 557 -0.24 17.45 -3.41
N LEU A 558 -0.02 17.97 -2.20
CA LEU A 558 -0.06 19.40 -1.94
C LEU A 558 1.12 20.15 -2.57
N VAL A 559 2.30 19.53 -2.69
CA VAL A 559 3.45 20.10 -3.43
C VAL A 559 3.10 20.26 -4.92
N ILE A 560 2.48 19.25 -5.54
CA ILE A 560 2.04 19.35 -6.93
C ILE A 560 0.95 20.42 -7.08
N ALA A 561 -0.02 20.48 -6.16
CA ALA A 561 -1.07 21.49 -6.17
C ALA A 561 -0.52 22.91 -5.98
N ALA A 562 0.46 23.11 -5.11
CA ALA A 562 1.12 24.40 -4.91
C ALA A 562 1.78 24.89 -6.20
N GLY A 563 2.39 23.99 -6.98
CA GLY A 563 2.97 24.33 -8.29
C GLY A 563 1.97 24.94 -9.27
N SER A 564 0.70 24.53 -9.24
CA SER A 564 -0.34 25.10 -10.10
C SER A 564 -0.80 26.50 -9.68
N MET A 565 -0.54 26.88 -8.44
CA MET A 565 -0.89 28.19 -7.88
C MET A 565 0.28 29.15 -7.84
N ALA A 566 1.47 28.70 -8.25
CA ALA A 566 2.70 29.49 -8.26
C ALA A 566 2.68 30.52 -9.40
N HIS A 567 3.14 31.75 -9.10
CA HIS A 567 3.23 32.85 -10.05
C HIS A 567 4.54 33.64 -9.99
N ALA A 568 5.06 33.92 -8.78
CA ALA A 568 6.12 34.93 -8.63
C ALA A 568 7.07 34.74 -7.43
N GLY A 569 7.48 33.52 -7.12
CA GLY A 569 8.44 33.24 -6.06
C GLY A 569 7.81 33.04 -4.69
N GLU A 570 6.59 32.56 -4.68
CA GLU A 570 5.87 32.28 -3.46
C GLU A 570 6.53 31.18 -2.63
N ILE A 571 6.48 31.35 -1.33
CA ILE A 571 6.74 30.28 -0.37
C ILE A 571 5.37 29.79 0.12
N PHE A 572 4.97 28.63 -0.35
CA PHE A 572 3.75 27.96 0.11
C PHE A 572 4.03 27.20 1.41
N ILE A 573 3.07 27.23 2.32
CA ILE A 573 3.14 26.57 3.62
C ILE A 573 1.97 25.61 3.73
N LEU A 574 2.27 24.33 3.91
CA LEU A 574 1.23 23.33 4.06
C LEU A 574 0.64 23.34 5.47
N GLU A 575 -0.69 23.27 5.55
CA GLU A 575 -1.41 23.16 6.82
C GLU A 575 -1.12 21.81 7.47
N MET A 576 -0.37 21.82 8.56
CA MET A 576 0.13 20.61 9.23
C MET A 576 -0.79 20.07 10.33
N GLY A 577 -1.86 20.78 10.67
CA GLY A 577 -2.75 20.44 11.76
C GLY A 577 -2.11 20.65 13.14
N ARG A 578 -2.45 19.80 14.10
CA ARG A 578 -1.93 19.91 15.48
C ARG A 578 -0.59 19.21 15.64
N PRO A 579 0.36 19.79 16.39
CA PRO A 579 1.62 19.14 16.70
C PRO A 579 1.39 17.91 17.60
N VAL A 580 2.23 16.89 17.41
CA VAL A 580 2.17 15.60 18.13
C VAL A 580 3.40 15.45 19.01
N ARG A 581 3.21 15.09 20.27
CA ARG A 581 4.31 14.76 21.19
C ARG A 581 4.96 13.44 20.76
N ILE A 582 6.29 13.47 20.62
CA ILE A 582 7.04 12.26 20.20
C ILE A 582 6.96 11.15 21.26
N TYR A 583 6.86 11.52 22.53
CA TYR A 583 6.61 10.58 23.62
C TYR A 583 5.28 9.82 23.43
N ASP A 584 4.19 10.53 23.11
CA ASP A 584 2.89 9.90 22.90
C ASP A 584 2.90 8.98 21.66
N LEU A 585 3.68 9.36 20.64
CA LEU A 585 3.91 8.53 19.46
C LEU A 585 4.60 7.21 19.82
N ALA A 586 5.65 7.25 20.67
CA ALA A 586 6.36 6.07 21.17
C ALA A 586 5.44 5.16 22.00
N VAL A 587 4.68 5.74 22.94
CA VAL A 587 3.70 5.03 23.78
C VAL A 587 2.64 4.34 22.93
N ASN A 588 2.08 5.04 21.95
CA ASN A 588 1.07 4.48 21.05
C ASN A 588 1.62 3.33 20.20
N LEU A 589 2.87 3.43 19.73
CA LEU A 589 3.50 2.36 18.98
C LEU A 589 3.72 1.09 19.83
N ILE A 590 4.16 1.25 21.08
CA ILE A 590 4.30 0.12 22.02
C ILE A 590 2.94 -0.55 22.23
N LYS A 591 1.89 0.23 22.50
CA LYS A 591 0.53 -0.27 22.71
C LYS A 591 -0.06 -0.95 21.46
N LEU A 592 0.13 -0.38 20.27
CA LEU A 592 -0.31 -1.00 19.00
C LEU A 592 0.30 -2.39 18.79
N SER A 593 1.53 -2.60 19.27
CA SER A 593 2.22 -3.89 19.22
C SER A 593 1.78 -4.86 20.33
N GLY A 594 0.78 -4.49 21.18
CA GLY A 594 0.29 -5.33 22.28
C GLY A 594 1.21 -5.37 23.49
N LEU A 595 2.18 -4.45 23.58
CA LEU A 595 3.16 -4.38 24.65
C LEU A 595 2.80 -3.29 25.68
N ARG A 596 3.28 -3.42 26.91
CA ARG A 596 3.03 -2.49 28.01
C ARG A 596 4.25 -1.62 28.27
N VAL A 597 4.02 -0.30 28.29
CA VAL A 597 5.06 0.69 28.60
C VAL A 597 5.54 0.52 30.03
N GLY A 598 6.85 0.53 30.23
CA GLY A 598 7.49 0.40 31.54
C GLY A 598 7.54 -1.02 32.12
N ARG A 599 6.87 -2.00 31.50
CA ARG A 599 6.91 -3.41 31.86
C ARG A 599 7.62 -4.26 30.81
N ASP A 600 7.17 -4.17 29.57
CA ASP A 600 7.69 -4.98 28.47
C ASP A 600 8.73 -4.18 27.67
N VAL A 601 8.51 -2.87 27.52
CA VAL A 601 9.42 -1.95 26.81
C VAL A 601 9.43 -0.59 27.52
N GLU A 602 10.62 -0.03 27.72
CA GLU A 602 10.83 1.30 28.31
C GLU A 602 10.96 2.38 27.23
N VAL A 603 10.65 3.63 27.61
CA VAL A 603 10.96 4.83 26.83
C VAL A 603 12.06 5.60 27.55
N ALA A 604 13.23 5.69 26.93
CA ALA A 604 14.40 6.39 27.48
C ALA A 604 14.54 7.80 26.88
N PHE A 605 14.91 8.77 27.72
CA PHE A 605 15.17 10.14 27.29
C PHE A 605 16.68 10.36 27.11
N THR A 606 17.08 10.83 25.92
CA THR A 606 18.49 10.97 25.55
C THR A 606 19.04 12.40 25.60
N GLY A 607 18.20 13.39 25.85
CA GLY A 607 18.52 14.81 25.67
C GLY A 607 18.37 15.30 24.22
N LEU A 608 18.14 16.59 24.05
CA LEU A 608 18.07 17.22 22.72
C LEU A 608 19.43 17.11 22.02
N ARG A 609 19.42 16.85 20.74
CA ARG A 609 20.61 16.80 19.90
C ARG A 609 21.04 18.20 19.48
N PRO A 610 22.33 18.43 19.15
CA PRO A 610 22.77 19.72 18.63
C PRO A 610 21.89 20.20 17.47
N GLY A 611 21.45 21.46 17.54
CA GLY A 611 20.58 22.06 16.54
C GLY A 611 19.11 21.61 16.56
N GLU A 612 18.70 20.73 17.45
CA GLU A 612 17.31 20.24 17.55
C GLU A 612 16.44 21.21 18.38
N LYS A 613 15.33 21.67 17.79
CA LYS A 613 14.31 22.47 18.47
C LYS A 613 13.38 21.61 19.31
N LEU A 614 12.92 22.13 20.46
CA LEU A 614 11.86 21.50 21.25
C LEU A 614 10.51 21.56 20.49
N TYR A 615 10.21 22.70 19.89
CA TYR A 615 9.02 22.96 19.08
C TYR A 615 9.45 23.50 17.72
N GLU A 616 8.84 23.01 16.63
CA GLU A 616 9.07 23.53 15.28
C GLU A 616 8.01 24.58 14.92
N GLU A 617 8.41 25.56 14.10
CA GLU A 617 7.58 26.65 13.63
C GLU A 617 7.32 26.51 12.13
N LEU A 618 6.13 26.89 11.67
CA LEU A 618 5.76 26.82 10.26
C LEU A 618 5.95 28.17 9.55
N GLN A 619 5.89 29.25 10.31
CA GLN A 619 6.01 30.64 9.80
C GLN A 619 6.98 31.47 10.65
N MET A 620 7.57 32.51 10.09
CA MET A 620 8.33 33.52 10.80
C MET A 620 7.40 34.61 11.33
N HIS A 621 7.85 35.37 12.33
CA HIS A 621 7.04 36.45 12.93
C HIS A 621 6.68 37.58 11.96
N ASP A 622 7.52 37.82 10.93
CA ASP A 622 7.38 38.84 9.91
C ASP A 622 6.71 38.31 8.62
N GLU A 623 6.30 37.03 8.59
CA GLU A 623 5.57 36.43 7.47
C GLU A 623 4.05 36.57 7.70
N ASP A 624 3.40 37.43 6.91
CA ASP A 624 1.94 37.39 6.79
C ASP A 624 1.51 36.23 5.91
N LEU A 625 0.66 35.36 6.44
CA LEU A 625 0.12 34.22 5.72
C LEU A 625 -1.24 34.57 5.10
N ARG A 626 -1.41 34.26 3.83
CA ARG A 626 -2.70 34.40 3.14
C ARG A 626 -3.23 33.02 2.73
N PRO A 627 -4.56 32.82 2.82
CA PRO A 627 -5.17 31.61 2.30
C PRO A 627 -5.06 31.58 0.77
N THR A 628 -4.93 30.38 0.22
CA THR A 628 -5.01 30.12 -1.21
C THR A 628 -6.37 29.54 -1.60
N ALA A 629 -6.55 29.22 -2.88
CA ALA A 629 -7.74 28.49 -3.34
C ALA A 629 -7.85 27.08 -2.69
N ASN A 630 -6.73 26.52 -2.24
CA ASN A 630 -6.71 25.27 -1.49
C ASN A 630 -6.57 25.57 0.02
N LYS A 631 -7.57 25.20 0.82
CA LYS A 631 -7.60 25.43 2.28
C LYS A 631 -6.41 24.80 3.04
N SER A 632 -5.75 23.80 2.47
CA SER A 632 -4.59 23.13 3.07
C SER A 632 -3.26 23.77 2.67
N ILE A 633 -3.27 24.88 1.89
CA ILE A 633 -2.09 25.58 1.43
C ILE A 633 -2.23 27.06 1.72
N LEU A 634 -1.29 27.60 2.49
CA LEU A 634 -1.13 29.04 2.75
C LEU A 634 0.04 29.57 1.93
N VAL A 635 0.09 30.87 1.71
CA VAL A 635 1.20 31.53 1.01
C VAL A 635 1.79 32.65 1.87
N SER A 636 3.13 32.68 1.97
CA SER A 636 3.87 33.76 2.63
C SER A 636 3.97 34.97 1.72
N THR A 637 3.79 36.17 2.31
CA THR A 637 3.88 37.47 1.62
C THR A 637 5.17 38.22 1.91
N ALA A 638 6.22 37.54 2.45
CA ALA A 638 7.50 38.15 2.74
C ALA A 638 8.16 38.75 1.49
N ALA A 639 8.75 39.92 1.63
CA ALA A 639 9.44 40.60 0.53
C ALA A 639 10.66 39.79 0.05
N PRO A 640 10.74 39.49 -1.26
CA PRO A 640 11.83 38.69 -1.79
C PRO A 640 13.15 39.53 -1.87
N PRO A 641 14.32 38.89 -1.64
CA PRO A 641 15.62 39.53 -1.81
C PRO A 641 15.92 39.84 -3.29
N THR A 642 16.90 40.65 -3.56
CA THR A 642 17.42 40.85 -4.92
C THR A 642 18.33 39.68 -5.33
N ARG A 643 18.47 39.47 -6.63
CA ARG A 643 19.37 38.45 -7.18
C ARG A 643 20.82 38.68 -6.75
N GLN A 644 21.28 39.95 -6.81
CA GLN A 644 22.64 40.34 -6.42
C GLN A 644 22.93 40.01 -4.95
N GLU A 645 21.99 40.31 -4.04
CA GLU A 645 22.14 39.97 -2.62
C GLU A 645 22.32 38.47 -2.38
N VAL A 646 21.63 37.64 -3.14
CA VAL A 646 21.74 36.20 -3.01
C VAL A 646 23.03 35.67 -3.64
N GLU A 647 23.45 36.20 -4.80
CA GLU A 647 24.71 35.86 -5.44
C GLU A 647 25.90 36.23 -4.56
N ASP A 648 25.87 37.38 -3.89
CA ASP A 648 26.88 37.79 -2.93
C ASP A 648 26.95 36.85 -1.72
N LYS A 649 25.81 36.44 -1.19
CA LYS A 649 25.73 35.48 -0.09
C LYS A 649 26.32 34.12 -0.49
N ILE A 650 25.98 33.61 -1.66
CA ILE A 650 26.50 32.35 -2.20
C ILE A 650 28.02 32.46 -2.41
N SER A 651 28.49 33.54 -2.98
CA SER A 651 29.93 33.79 -3.23
C SER A 651 30.72 33.78 -1.92
N ARG A 652 30.22 34.45 -0.88
CA ARG A 652 30.83 34.48 0.46
C ARG A 652 30.89 33.08 1.08
N LEU A 653 29.79 32.32 1.02
CA LEU A 653 29.76 30.92 1.52
C LEU A 653 30.73 30.02 0.74
N THR A 654 30.78 30.17 -0.58
CA THR A 654 31.69 29.39 -1.43
C THR A 654 33.14 29.65 -1.09
N ALA A 655 33.51 30.92 -0.82
CA ALA A 655 34.87 31.31 -0.44
C ALA A 655 35.32 30.68 0.89
N CYS A 656 34.43 30.47 1.87
CA CYS A 656 34.79 29.91 3.15
C CYS A 656 34.67 28.36 3.23
N LEU A 657 34.24 27.67 2.18
CA LEU A 657 34.15 26.20 2.18
C LEU A 657 35.47 25.49 2.56
N PRO A 658 36.68 25.96 2.13
CA PRO A 658 37.93 25.31 2.53
C PRO A 658 38.31 25.53 3.99
N GLU A 659 37.72 26.50 4.70
CA GLU A 659 38.14 26.96 6.04
C GLU A 659 37.60 26.08 7.20
N GLY A 660 36.73 25.12 6.92
CA GLY A 660 36.17 24.18 7.91
C GLY A 660 34.80 24.56 8.43
N SER A 661 34.15 23.58 9.16
CA SER A 661 32.75 23.65 9.54
C SER A 661 32.38 24.84 10.42
N ASP A 662 33.25 25.25 11.37
CA ASP A 662 32.95 26.34 12.29
C ASP A 662 32.92 27.70 11.54
N ARG A 663 33.82 27.89 10.59
CA ARG A 663 33.83 29.10 9.77
C ARG A 663 32.59 29.15 8.87
N ILE A 664 32.19 28.02 8.29
CA ILE A 664 30.97 27.93 7.48
C ILE A 664 29.75 28.28 8.32
N LYS A 665 29.63 27.75 9.56
CA LYS A 665 28.53 28.08 10.48
C LYS A 665 28.46 29.58 10.80
N GLN A 666 29.62 30.21 11.08
CA GLN A 666 29.69 31.64 11.28
C GLN A 666 29.22 32.43 10.05
N GLU A 667 29.67 32.03 8.86
CA GLU A 667 29.27 32.70 7.62
C GLU A 667 27.79 32.48 7.30
N LEU A 668 27.26 31.26 7.57
CA LEU A 668 25.82 31.00 7.46
C LEU A 668 25.00 31.92 8.38
N ALA A 669 25.47 32.23 9.60
CA ALA A 669 24.81 33.17 10.49
C ALA A 669 24.81 34.62 9.97
N HIS A 670 25.82 34.98 9.20
CA HIS A 670 25.86 36.29 8.53
C HIS A 670 24.95 36.37 7.30
N VAL A 671 24.93 35.32 6.47
CA VAL A 671 24.14 35.34 5.22
C VAL A 671 22.68 35.02 5.42
N VAL A 672 22.34 34.33 6.52
CA VAL A 672 20.98 34.01 6.95
C VAL A 672 20.73 34.59 8.35
N PRO A 673 20.34 35.88 8.47
CA PRO A 673 20.23 36.57 9.76
C PRO A 673 19.26 35.92 10.76
N THR A 674 18.30 35.11 10.27
CA THR A 674 17.36 34.33 11.11
C THR A 674 17.96 33.02 11.66
N TYR A 675 19.19 32.68 11.26
CA TYR A 675 19.93 31.54 11.79
C TYR A 675 20.59 31.87 13.12
N HIS A 676 20.15 31.22 14.16
CA HIS A 676 20.70 31.30 15.50
C HIS A 676 21.29 29.94 15.87
N PRO A 677 22.62 29.72 15.71
CA PRO A 677 23.24 28.45 16.08
C PRO A 677 22.93 28.14 17.55
N SER A 678 22.49 26.94 17.85
CA SER A 678 22.39 26.50 19.24
C SER A 678 23.79 26.51 19.82
N LEU A 679 24.02 27.34 20.85
CA LEU A 679 25.26 27.31 21.60
C LEU A 679 25.46 25.90 22.12
N ASP A 680 26.62 25.30 21.82
CA ASP A 680 26.98 23.98 22.34
C ASP A 680 26.80 23.96 23.86
N HIS A 681 25.75 23.34 24.32
CA HIS A 681 25.71 22.78 25.64
C HIS A 681 26.64 21.57 25.66
N THR A 682 27.96 21.84 25.71
CA THR A 682 28.95 20.89 26.21
C THR A 682 28.67 20.65 27.69
N THR A 683 27.55 20.01 27.98
CA THR A 683 27.34 19.36 29.27
C THR A 683 27.89 17.96 29.11
N SER A 684 29.08 17.79 29.72
CA SER A 684 29.70 16.53 30.09
C SER A 684 28.70 15.37 30.14
N MET A 685 28.91 14.36 29.28
CA MET A 685 28.28 13.05 29.49
C MET A 685 28.57 12.57 30.89
N PRO A 686 27.57 12.14 31.66
CA PRO A 686 27.80 11.46 32.93
C PRO A 686 28.65 10.22 32.63
N SER A 687 29.72 10.06 33.38
CA SER A 687 30.76 9.02 33.30
C SER A 687 30.26 7.59 33.60
N THR A 688 28.97 7.32 33.56
CA THR A 688 28.35 6.04 33.91
C THR A 688 28.15 5.04 32.75
N MET A 689 28.50 5.38 31.50
CA MET A 689 28.43 4.44 30.39
C MET A 689 29.79 3.88 29.92
N ARG A 690 30.80 3.86 30.78
CA ARG A 690 32.10 3.20 30.48
C ARG A 690 32.27 1.83 31.14
N LYS A 691 31.22 1.07 31.37
CA LYS A 691 31.35 -0.35 31.77
C LYS A 691 30.19 -1.17 31.27
N ALA A 692 30.27 -1.64 30.06
CA ALA A 692 29.78 -2.94 29.63
C ALA A 692 30.42 -3.18 28.24
N GLY A 693 31.59 -3.90 28.31
CA GLY A 693 32.26 -4.49 27.18
C GLY A 693 31.61 -5.80 26.81
#